data_5f153ee130cd42268346975cb2ab24ad
#
_entry.id   5f153ee130cd42268346975cb2ab24ad
#
_cell.length_a   1.000
_cell.length_b   1.000
_cell.length_c   1.000
_cell.angle_alpha   90.00
_cell.angle_beta   90.00
_cell.angle_gamma   90.00
#
_symmetry.space_group_name_H-M   'P 1'
#
loop_
_entity.id
_entity.type
_entity.pdbx_description
1 polymer ?
#
loop_
_entity_poly.entity_id
_entity_poly.type
_entity_poly.pdbx_seq_one_letter_code
_entity_poly.pdbx_strand_id
1 'polypeptide(L)'
;MTSETNSNEINLSATAQAQSKVNLIGKIETKNLILSEELLTRLETPSGGIFKVGNARKRLAYWQGRKEEITQIKQWFNDQNVAMIGIKGVGGIGKSTLASKIFEEKITLDPSLGDDEDLFPKRFWWEAGNLGGFSGLARQLLTEFGYPVPEKEIDLQEALIRQLQRHRHLIIIDNLESLLGEDGSWNNEFYQQFFTAWIEKGDTSKIIVTTREKPKTRGFNRWIELKGLKPPEGAQLLAESQITGDLKNFSRRVDGHPLLLRLVADLILAEFPQNPSLERLADLGLGNLSQLLSDPQVVGSHRQETVGIALVLDASFQRLSQRQQELFTKTSIYRREFDSLAAKAVMDNYPEIELSEITADLRELQRRSLLEEKEENRQRIFSFQPLVWEYAQYKAGDQRELHQKAIAYYLSIAQPDSWEILNDVQPYLEIFYHHYQLTEYDNAFDILRAIDDFLTRRGYYQTLADYYLELVTVYQQQEEQTNWNYAASLTSLGNVYYSLGEYQKAIEFHQQSLAIKREIGDRGGEATSYNNLGTVYYSLGEYQKAIEFHQQSLAIKREIGDRGGEATSYNNLGTVYYSLGEYQKAIEFHQQSLAITREIGDRGGEAASYIGLGNVYQSLGEYQKAIEFYQQSLAITREIGDRAGEAASYIGLGNVYQSLGEYQKAIEFHQQSLAITRKIGDRESEAYSYGNLGNVYYSLGEYQKAIEFYQQSLAITREIGDRGGEAKSYGNLGNVYDSLGEYQKAIEFHQQSLAIKREIGDRRGEAASYNNLGNVYGSLGEYQKAIEFHQQSLAITREIGDRGGEAKSWFNLGLTYYKLDRISEAKEAFLQSRELYQALGLAADVQKCDDQIRQLETRKYPLIVAFFLGVVKFPLVLIGGIIVALWRLLKRWLRKA
;
A
#
# COMPACT_ATOMS: atom_id res chain seq x y z
N MET A 1 -1.54 -20.67 -54.41
CA MET A 1 -0.19 -20.65 -53.83
C MET A 1 0.40 -19.26 -54.00
N THR A 2 -0.06 -18.27 -53.30
CA THR A 2 0.58 -16.92 -53.18
C THR A 2 -0.24 -16.09 -52.19
N SER A 3 -0.23 -16.42 -50.92
CA SER A 3 -0.74 -15.54 -49.85
C SER A 3 -0.22 -15.86 -48.44
N GLU A 4 0.71 -16.79 -48.28
CA GLU A 4 1.25 -17.16 -46.94
C GLU A 4 2.66 -16.59 -46.63
N THR A 5 3.30 -15.90 -47.59
CA THR A 5 4.67 -15.41 -47.41
C THR A 5 4.76 -13.99 -46.80
N ASN A 6 3.67 -13.20 -46.79
CA ASN A 6 3.73 -11.82 -46.28
C ASN A 6 3.42 -11.66 -44.79
N SER A 7 2.81 -12.63 -44.15
CA SER A 7 2.53 -12.55 -42.69
C SER A 7 3.72 -12.97 -41.79
N ASN A 8 4.62 -13.81 -42.35
CA ASN A 8 5.81 -14.26 -41.63
C ASN A 8 6.97 -13.22 -41.65
N GLU A 9 7.09 -12.42 -42.69
CA GLU A 9 8.12 -11.35 -42.76
C GLU A 9 7.80 -10.18 -41.83
N ILE A 10 6.52 -9.83 -41.65
CA ILE A 10 6.12 -8.76 -40.74
C ILE A 10 6.30 -9.19 -39.27
N ASN A 11 6.05 -10.44 -38.91
CA ASN A 11 6.29 -10.96 -37.59
C ASN A 11 7.78 -11.15 -37.27
N LEU A 12 8.60 -11.51 -38.23
CA LEU A 12 10.05 -11.60 -38.07
C LEU A 12 10.70 -10.23 -37.89
N SER A 13 10.19 -9.18 -38.54
CA SER A 13 10.70 -7.82 -38.41
C SER A 13 10.32 -7.22 -37.01
N ALA A 14 9.11 -7.49 -36.49
CA ALA A 14 8.68 -7.04 -35.18
C ALA A 14 9.44 -7.78 -34.04
N THR A 15 9.67 -9.08 -34.22
CA THR A 15 10.45 -9.89 -33.26
C THR A 15 11.93 -9.52 -33.30
N ALA A 16 12.49 -9.24 -34.46
CA ALA A 16 13.87 -8.76 -34.63
C ALA A 16 14.06 -7.35 -34.05
N GLN A 17 13.08 -6.46 -34.18
CA GLN A 17 13.11 -5.14 -33.52
C GLN A 17 12.96 -5.23 -31.98
N ALA A 18 12.12 -6.13 -31.49
CA ALA A 18 11.99 -6.39 -30.04
C ALA A 18 13.29 -7.01 -29.48
N GLN A 19 13.87 -7.99 -30.21
CA GLN A 19 15.13 -8.61 -29.81
C GLN A 19 16.33 -7.65 -29.94
N SER A 20 16.31 -6.74 -30.87
CA SER A 20 17.34 -5.68 -30.97
C SER A 20 17.21 -4.63 -29.86
N LYS A 21 15.99 -4.31 -29.42
CA LYS A 21 15.75 -3.44 -28.26
C LYS A 21 16.20 -4.09 -26.94
N VAL A 22 15.87 -5.37 -26.72
CA VAL A 22 16.32 -6.14 -25.55
C VAL A 22 17.85 -6.28 -25.55
N ASN A 23 18.47 -6.53 -26.71
CA ASN A 23 19.93 -6.58 -26.82
C ASN A 23 20.60 -5.20 -26.68
N LEU A 24 19.91 -4.11 -27.04
CA LEU A 24 20.40 -2.75 -26.81
C LEU A 24 20.34 -2.36 -25.33
N ILE A 25 19.26 -2.71 -24.62
CA ILE A 25 19.11 -2.51 -23.17
C ILE A 25 20.18 -3.33 -22.43
N GLY A 26 20.35 -4.62 -22.74
CA GLY A 26 21.39 -5.45 -22.13
C GLY A 26 22.83 -4.98 -22.43
N LYS A 27 23.08 -4.33 -23.59
CA LYS A 27 24.38 -3.71 -23.91
C LYS A 27 24.59 -2.36 -23.23
N ILE A 28 23.52 -1.66 -22.88
CA ILE A 28 23.56 -0.40 -22.13
C ILE A 28 23.87 -0.68 -20.65
N GLU A 29 23.27 -1.72 -20.04
CA GLU A 29 23.56 -2.15 -18.67
C GLU A 29 25.02 -2.59 -18.46
N THR A 30 25.65 -3.18 -19.47
CA THR A 30 27.05 -3.64 -19.39
C THR A 30 28.12 -2.56 -19.60
N LYS A 31 27.72 -1.32 -19.94
CA LYS A 31 28.68 -0.24 -20.24
C LYS A 31 28.69 0.95 -19.29
N ASN A 32 28.09 0.87 -18.11
CA ASN A 32 28.09 1.99 -17.13
C ASN A 32 27.73 3.36 -17.73
N LEU A 33 26.89 3.42 -18.75
CA LEU A 33 26.29 4.66 -19.22
C LEU A 33 25.05 4.93 -18.36
N ILE A 34 25.20 5.84 -17.41
CA ILE A 34 24.06 6.45 -16.73
C ILE A 34 23.35 7.32 -17.76
N LEU A 35 22.35 6.75 -18.44
CA LEU A 35 21.43 7.54 -19.24
C LEU A 35 20.60 8.40 -18.30
N SER A 36 20.53 9.70 -18.54
CA SER A 36 19.66 10.56 -17.74
C SER A 36 18.22 10.10 -17.87
N GLU A 37 17.47 10.20 -16.76
CA GLU A 37 16.03 9.87 -16.69
C GLU A 37 15.24 10.57 -17.83
N GLU A 38 15.69 11.75 -18.24
CA GLU A 38 15.16 12.52 -19.37
C GLU A 38 15.41 11.84 -20.75
N LEU A 39 16.53 11.17 -20.91
CA LEU A 39 16.84 10.43 -22.15
C LEU A 39 16.07 9.10 -22.21
N LEU A 40 15.90 8.40 -21.08
CA LEU A 40 15.06 7.20 -20.99
C LEU A 40 13.59 7.53 -21.27
N THR A 41 13.08 8.62 -20.73
CA THR A 41 11.71 9.10 -20.99
C THR A 41 11.50 9.43 -22.47
N ARG A 42 12.50 9.99 -23.16
CA ARG A 42 12.44 10.27 -24.62
C ARG A 42 12.52 8.99 -25.49
N LEU A 43 13.20 7.95 -25.02
CA LEU A 43 13.32 6.67 -25.74
C LEU A 43 12.10 5.77 -25.56
N GLU A 44 11.35 5.92 -24.47
CA GLU A 44 10.15 5.14 -24.15
C GLU A 44 8.86 5.72 -24.74
N THR A 45 8.84 7.00 -25.13
CA THR A 45 7.69 7.60 -25.82
C THR A 45 7.77 7.35 -27.32
N PRO A 46 6.77 6.68 -27.93
CA PRO A 46 6.66 6.66 -29.39
C PRO A 46 6.55 8.09 -29.87
N SER A 47 7.40 8.49 -30.78
CA SER A 47 7.39 9.83 -31.37
C SER A 47 6.00 10.20 -31.87
N GLY A 48 5.31 11.12 -31.18
CA GLY A 48 4.12 11.82 -31.68
C GLY A 48 2.75 11.27 -31.28
N GLY A 49 2.62 10.24 -30.41
CA GLY A 49 1.32 9.70 -29.98
C GLY A 49 0.96 10.04 -28.53
N ILE A 50 -0.31 10.39 -28.25
CA ILE A 50 -0.84 10.53 -26.89
C ILE A 50 -1.01 9.13 -26.30
N PHE A 51 -0.37 8.85 -25.17
CA PHE A 51 -0.55 7.61 -24.41
C PHE A 51 -1.79 7.72 -23.52
N LYS A 52 -2.79 6.87 -23.74
CA LYS A 52 -4.07 6.89 -23.03
C LYS A 52 -4.33 5.56 -22.35
N VAL A 53 -4.73 5.61 -21.10
CA VAL A 53 -5.08 4.45 -20.27
C VAL A 53 -6.47 4.65 -19.68
N GLY A 54 -7.24 3.57 -19.65
CA GLY A 54 -8.61 3.56 -19.13
C GLY A 54 -9.67 3.74 -20.21
N ASN A 55 -10.91 3.43 -19.84
CA ASN A 55 -12.05 3.38 -20.77
C ASN A 55 -12.79 4.71 -20.79
N ALA A 56 -12.22 5.70 -21.46
CA ALA A 56 -13.03 6.87 -21.85
C ALA A 56 -14.20 6.39 -22.72
N ARG A 57 -15.44 6.69 -22.31
CA ARG A 57 -16.63 6.23 -23.02
C ARG A 57 -16.58 6.70 -24.46
N LYS A 58 -16.44 5.79 -25.44
CA LYS A 58 -16.17 6.06 -26.85
C LYS A 58 -17.36 6.67 -27.65
N ARG A 59 -18.42 7.16 -27.02
CA ARG A 59 -19.58 7.70 -27.71
C ARG A 59 -19.45 9.21 -28.01
N LEU A 60 -18.42 9.56 -28.77
CA LEU A 60 -18.27 10.92 -29.31
C LEU A 60 -18.89 11.06 -30.73
N ALA A 61 -19.44 9.99 -31.29
CA ALA A 61 -20.03 9.99 -32.64
C ALA A 61 -21.14 11.07 -32.82
N TYR A 62 -21.83 11.43 -31.76
CA TYR A 62 -22.91 12.43 -31.78
C TYR A 62 -22.61 13.63 -30.87
N TRP A 63 -21.34 14.02 -30.78
CA TRP A 63 -20.90 15.15 -29.97
C TRP A 63 -21.46 16.48 -30.51
N GLN A 64 -22.16 17.25 -29.67
CA GLN A 64 -22.68 18.57 -30.02
C GLN A 64 -22.42 19.59 -28.91
N GLY A 65 -22.11 20.82 -29.32
CA GLY A 65 -22.02 21.98 -28.41
C GLY A 65 -20.79 21.96 -27.47
N ARG A 66 -20.98 22.55 -26.31
CA ARG A 66 -20.01 22.62 -25.20
C ARG A 66 -18.70 23.36 -25.52
N LYS A 67 -18.68 24.21 -26.56
CA LYS A 67 -17.50 24.95 -26.99
C LYS A 67 -16.98 25.91 -25.92
N GLU A 68 -17.89 26.54 -25.20
CA GLU A 68 -17.56 27.49 -24.14
C GLU A 68 -16.91 26.79 -22.95
N GLU A 69 -17.50 25.68 -22.52
CA GLU A 69 -16.99 24.87 -21.41
C GLU A 69 -15.59 24.28 -21.74
N ILE A 70 -15.42 23.75 -22.94
CA ILE A 70 -14.11 23.27 -23.41
C ILE A 70 -13.07 24.40 -23.41
N THR A 71 -13.44 25.57 -23.94
CA THR A 71 -12.52 26.72 -23.98
C THR A 71 -12.12 27.14 -22.57
N GLN A 72 -13.07 27.18 -21.64
CA GLN A 72 -12.82 27.53 -20.25
C GLN A 72 -11.91 26.50 -19.56
N ILE A 73 -12.12 25.19 -19.78
CA ILE A 73 -11.25 24.14 -19.24
C ILE A 73 -9.84 24.28 -19.81
N LYS A 74 -9.70 24.48 -21.12
CA LYS A 74 -8.39 24.69 -21.77
C LYS A 74 -7.67 25.93 -21.23
N GLN A 75 -8.37 27.02 -20.90
CA GLN A 75 -7.78 28.17 -20.23
C GLN A 75 -7.26 27.81 -18.83
N TRP A 76 -8.00 27.01 -18.07
CA TRP A 76 -7.58 26.58 -16.74
C TRP A 76 -6.39 25.61 -16.76
N PHE A 77 -6.15 24.86 -17.83
CA PHE A 77 -4.95 24.05 -17.97
C PHE A 77 -3.66 24.87 -17.94
N ASN A 78 -3.73 26.14 -18.43
CA ASN A 78 -2.60 27.04 -18.45
C ASN A 78 -2.40 27.83 -17.15
N ASP A 79 -3.36 27.75 -16.21
CA ASP A 79 -3.26 28.39 -14.90
C ASP A 79 -2.54 27.46 -13.90
N GLN A 80 -1.35 27.87 -13.45
CA GLN A 80 -0.54 27.12 -12.47
C GLN A 80 -1.24 26.95 -11.10
N ASN A 81 -2.18 27.87 -10.77
CA ASN A 81 -2.93 27.78 -9.52
C ASN A 81 -4.13 26.84 -9.59
N VAL A 82 -4.32 26.15 -10.69
CA VAL A 82 -5.42 25.21 -10.90
C VAL A 82 -4.88 23.81 -10.95
N ALA A 83 -4.96 23.07 -9.87
CA ALA A 83 -4.60 21.65 -9.78
C ALA A 83 -5.77 20.74 -10.19
N MET A 84 -7.00 21.18 -9.91
CA MET A 84 -8.24 20.40 -10.11
C MET A 84 -9.35 21.21 -10.77
N ILE A 85 -10.10 20.50 -11.62
CA ILE A 85 -11.26 21.05 -12.33
C ILE A 85 -12.46 20.14 -12.07
N GLY A 86 -13.55 20.69 -11.58
CA GLY A 86 -14.80 19.96 -11.36
C GLY A 86 -15.82 20.20 -12.47
N ILE A 87 -16.43 19.13 -12.97
CA ILE A 87 -17.57 19.17 -13.86
C ILE A 87 -18.79 18.67 -13.09
N LYS A 88 -19.65 19.61 -12.67
CA LYS A 88 -20.87 19.31 -11.92
C LYS A 88 -22.11 19.38 -12.80
N GLY A 89 -23.05 18.50 -12.54
CA GLY A 89 -24.36 18.54 -13.20
C GLY A 89 -25.22 17.32 -12.90
N VAL A 90 -26.49 17.38 -13.23
CA VAL A 90 -27.41 16.25 -13.03
C VAL A 90 -27.01 15.02 -13.82
N GLY A 91 -27.58 13.85 -13.47
CA GLY A 91 -27.31 12.60 -14.19
C GLY A 91 -27.69 12.73 -15.66
N GLY A 92 -26.92 12.15 -16.56
CA GLY A 92 -27.18 12.16 -18.00
C GLY A 92 -26.97 13.51 -18.73
N ILE A 93 -26.52 14.56 -18.04
CA ILE A 93 -26.28 15.89 -18.62
C ILE A 93 -25.05 15.97 -19.54
N GLY A 94 -24.26 14.92 -19.57
CA GLY A 94 -23.07 14.82 -20.42
C GLY A 94 -21.75 15.18 -19.75
N LYS A 95 -21.64 15.06 -18.42
CA LYS A 95 -20.39 15.29 -17.67
C LYS A 95 -19.25 14.40 -18.17
N SER A 96 -19.47 13.08 -18.14
CA SER A 96 -18.51 12.08 -18.60
C SER A 96 -18.20 12.21 -20.09
N THR A 97 -19.19 12.61 -20.89
CA THR A 97 -19.01 12.86 -22.34
C THR A 97 -18.12 14.08 -22.57
N LEU A 98 -18.28 15.16 -21.80
CA LEU A 98 -17.41 16.34 -21.88
C LEU A 98 -15.99 15.99 -21.43
N ALA A 99 -15.84 15.25 -20.34
CA ALA A 99 -14.54 14.77 -19.87
C ALA A 99 -13.88 13.85 -20.92
N SER A 100 -14.63 12.91 -21.55
CA SER A 100 -14.16 12.06 -22.65
C SER A 100 -13.69 12.87 -23.85
N LYS A 101 -14.42 13.94 -24.21
CA LYS A 101 -14.01 14.82 -25.31
C LYS A 101 -12.67 15.48 -25.04
N ILE A 102 -12.47 15.99 -23.83
CA ILE A 102 -11.20 16.58 -23.41
C ILE A 102 -10.09 15.51 -23.36
N PHE A 103 -10.42 14.32 -22.88
CA PHE A 103 -9.49 13.19 -22.82
C PHE A 103 -8.99 12.75 -24.20
N GLU A 104 -9.85 12.83 -25.23
CA GLU A 104 -9.53 12.41 -26.60
C GLU A 104 -8.89 13.50 -27.47
N GLU A 105 -9.18 14.78 -27.23
CA GLU A 105 -8.65 15.87 -28.02
C GLU A 105 -7.18 16.18 -27.72
N LYS A 106 -6.40 16.54 -28.74
CA LYS A 106 -5.07 17.13 -28.58
C LYS A 106 -5.17 18.49 -27.89
N ILE A 107 -4.37 18.71 -26.87
CA ILE A 107 -4.36 19.95 -26.07
C ILE A 107 -3.00 20.61 -26.26
N THR A 108 -2.97 21.75 -26.96
CA THR A 108 -1.75 22.54 -27.21
C THR A 108 -1.78 23.84 -26.41
N LEU A 109 -0.62 24.32 -25.96
CA LEU A 109 -0.49 25.56 -25.19
C LEU A 109 -0.88 26.79 -25.99
N ASP A 110 -0.37 26.92 -27.22
CA ASP A 110 -0.70 28.01 -28.12
C ASP A 110 -0.62 27.51 -29.58
N PRO A 111 -1.76 27.39 -30.27
CA PRO A 111 -1.80 26.96 -31.67
C PRO A 111 -1.06 27.90 -32.63
N SER A 112 -0.79 29.16 -32.20
CA SER A 112 -0.14 30.17 -33.06
C SER A 112 1.39 30.05 -33.05
N LEU A 113 2.00 29.33 -32.11
CA LEU A 113 3.45 29.18 -31.94
C LEU A 113 4.05 27.99 -32.70
N GLY A 114 3.23 27.18 -33.34
CA GLY A 114 3.70 26.01 -34.11
C GLY A 114 4.22 24.87 -33.27
N ASP A 115 3.92 24.88 -31.97
CA ASP A 115 4.29 23.82 -31.04
C ASP A 115 3.31 22.64 -31.22
N ASP A 116 3.83 21.57 -31.81
CA ASP A 116 3.02 20.40 -32.22
C ASP A 116 2.90 19.34 -31.10
N GLU A 117 3.45 19.63 -29.92
CA GLU A 117 3.42 18.72 -28.77
C GLU A 117 2.12 18.86 -27.94
N ASP A 118 1.57 17.72 -27.50
CA ASP A 118 0.43 17.70 -26.58
C ASP A 118 0.85 18.13 -25.18
N LEU A 119 0.06 18.99 -24.55
CA LEU A 119 0.31 19.47 -23.17
C LEU A 119 0.35 18.33 -22.16
N PHE A 120 -0.44 17.28 -22.40
CA PHE A 120 -0.56 16.10 -21.54
C PHE A 120 -0.34 14.84 -22.35
N PRO A 121 0.93 14.42 -22.55
CA PRO A 121 1.27 13.26 -23.38
C PRO A 121 0.80 11.94 -22.80
N LYS A 122 0.64 11.86 -21.47
CA LYS A 122 0.07 10.68 -20.78
C LYS A 122 -1.27 11.06 -20.13
N ARG A 123 -2.29 10.22 -20.35
CA ARG A 123 -3.64 10.47 -19.87
C ARG A 123 -4.23 9.21 -19.23
N PHE A 124 -4.95 9.38 -18.13
CA PHE A 124 -5.52 8.29 -17.35
C PHE A 124 -7.00 8.57 -17.06
N TRP A 125 -7.84 7.56 -17.26
CA TRP A 125 -9.26 7.60 -16.94
C TRP A 125 -9.58 6.59 -15.85
N TRP A 126 -10.17 7.06 -14.78
CA TRP A 126 -10.62 6.26 -13.65
C TRP A 126 -12.10 6.48 -13.40
N GLU A 127 -12.85 5.40 -13.16
CA GLU A 127 -14.24 5.48 -12.70
C GLU A 127 -14.25 5.30 -11.17
N ALA A 128 -14.70 6.32 -10.45
CA ALA A 128 -14.80 6.25 -8.99
C ALA A 128 -15.82 5.17 -8.60
N GLY A 129 -15.55 4.44 -7.52
CA GLY A 129 -16.32 3.27 -7.13
C GLY A 129 -15.82 1.94 -7.71
N ASN A 130 -14.76 1.96 -8.54
CA ASN A 130 -14.05 0.75 -8.91
C ASN A 130 -13.37 0.11 -7.69
N LEU A 131 -13.18 -1.23 -7.74
CA LEU A 131 -12.50 -1.97 -6.67
C LEU A 131 -11.07 -1.47 -6.42
N GLY A 132 -10.66 -1.58 -5.15
CA GLY A 132 -9.35 -1.15 -4.71
C GLY A 132 -9.29 0.30 -4.23
N GLY A 133 -10.42 1.02 -4.19
CA GLY A 133 -10.49 2.36 -3.62
C GLY A 133 -9.44 3.33 -4.18
N PHE A 134 -8.88 4.18 -3.34
CA PHE A 134 -7.78 5.08 -3.70
C PHE A 134 -6.52 4.31 -4.13
N SER A 135 -6.23 3.21 -3.48
CA SER A 135 -5.03 2.40 -3.77
C SER A 135 -5.10 1.75 -5.15
N GLY A 136 -6.28 1.28 -5.56
CA GLY A 136 -6.52 0.80 -6.92
C GLY A 136 -6.24 1.87 -7.96
N LEU A 137 -6.76 3.07 -7.76
CA LEU A 137 -6.49 4.24 -8.61
C LEU A 137 -4.98 4.51 -8.72
N ALA A 138 -4.31 4.65 -7.58
CA ALA A 138 -2.91 5.06 -7.53
C ALA A 138 -1.98 3.98 -8.12
N ARG A 139 -2.18 2.71 -7.79
CA ARG A 139 -1.40 1.59 -8.31
C ARG A 139 -1.56 1.45 -9.82
N GLN A 140 -2.80 1.44 -10.31
CA GLN A 140 -3.05 1.33 -11.74
C GLN A 140 -2.44 2.49 -12.50
N LEU A 141 -2.59 3.74 -12.04
CA LEU A 141 -2.04 4.92 -12.68
C LEU A 141 -0.51 4.86 -12.75
N LEU A 142 0.15 4.54 -11.64
CA LEU A 142 1.61 4.45 -11.58
C LEU A 142 2.13 3.32 -12.48
N THR A 143 1.52 2.13 -12.44
CA THR A 143 1.88 0.97 -13.27
C THR A 143 1.76 1.29 -14.76
N GLU A 144 0.60 1.79 -15.17
CA GLU A 144 0.32 2.05 -16.58
C GLU A 144 1.20 3.17 -17.17
N PHE A 145 1.61 4.11 -16.32
CA PHE A 145 2.51 5.17 -16.76
C PHE A 145 3.99 4.76 -16.70
N GLY A 146 4.29 3.52 -16.27
CA GLY A 146 5.65 3.00 -16.17
C GLY A 146 6.43 3.61 -15.00
N TYR A 147 5.74 4.13 -13.99
CA TYR A 147 6.38 4.64 -12.78
C TYR A 147 6.52 3.53 -11.73
N PRO A 148 7.55 3.63 -10.86
CA PRO A 148 7.65 2.75 -9.72
C PRO A 148 6.38 2.86 -8.89
N VAL A 149 5.69 1.73 -8.71
CA VAL A 149 4.51 1.65 -7.86
C VAL A 149 5.01 1.40 -6.44
N PRO A 150 4.80 2.32 -5.50
CA PRO A 150 5.02 2.02 -4.12
C PRO A 150 4.13 0.86 -3.71
N GLU A 151 4.70 -0.05 -2.99
CA GLU A 151 3.95 -1.20 -2.51
C GLU A 151 3.04 -0.81 -1.35
N LYS A 152 3.34 0.29 -0.66
CA LYS A 152 2.53 0.84 0.42
C LYS A 152 1.38 1.71 -0.06
N GLU A 153 0.20 1.46 0.46
CA GLU A 153 -0.96 2.31 0.23
C GLU A 153 -0.75 3.74 0.72
N ILE A 154 -0.11 3.91 1.86
CA ILE A 154 0.19 5.25 2.41
C ILE A 154 1.19 6.04 1.56
N ASP A 155 2.15 5.38 0.93
CA ASP A 155 3.12 6.02 0.04
C ASP A 155 2.60 6.19 -1.38
N LEU A 156 1.54 5.47 -1.75
CA LEU A 156 0.87 5.62 -3.05
C LEU A 156 0.42 7.07 -3.26
N GLN A 157 -0.10 7.70 -2.20
CA GLN A 157 -0.51 9.09 -2.27
C GLN A 157 0.68 10.02 -2.55
N GLU A 158 1.77 9.87 -1.80
CA GLU A 158 2.95 10.72 -1.98
C GLU A 158 3.67 10.42 -3.30
N ALA A 159 3.81 9.15 -3.66
CA ALA A 159 4.42 8.75 -4.92
C ALA A 159 3.60 9.25 -6.11
N LEU A 160 2.27 9.09 -6.05
CA LEU A 160 1.37 9.61 -7.06
C LEU A 160 1.51 11.14 -7.17
N ILE A 161 1.43 11.87 -6.06
CA ILE A 161 1.59 13.34 -6.04
C ILE A 161 2.94 13.74 -6.63
N ARG A 162 4.02 13.06 -6.23
CA ARG A 162 5.38 13.34 -6.72
C ARG A 162 5.51 13.14 -8.23
N GLN A 163 4.93 12.07 -8.80
CA GLN A 163 4.96 11.82 -10.24
C GLN A 163 4.08 12.83 -10.99
N LEU A 164 2.92 13.17 -10.45
CA LEU A 164 2.03 14.17 -11.01
C LEU A 164 2.62 15.60 -10.98
N GLN A 165 3.52 15.89 -10.04
CA GLN A 165 4.25 17.16 -9.97
C GLN A 165 5.44 17.19 -10.95
N ARG A 166 6.10 16.05 -11.19
CA ARG A 166 7.29 15.97 -12.05
C ARG A 166 6.95 15.97 -13.55
N HIS A 167 5.79 15.43 -13.90
CA HIS A 167 5.38 15.18 -15.27
C HIS A 167 4.00 15.76 -15.54
N ARG A 168 3.73 16.12 -16.81
CA ARG A 168 2.43 16.64 -17.22
C ARG A 168 1.49 15.52 -17.62
N HIS A 169 0.51 15.23 -16.75
CA HIS A 169 -0.51 14.22 -16.96
C HIS A 169 -1.91 14.83 -16.89
N LEU A 170 -2.84 14.26 -17.63
CA LEU A 170 -4.26 14.53 -17.51
C LEU A 170 -4.95 13.30 -16.90
N ILE A 171 -5.54 13.48 -15.75
CA ILE A 171 -6.28 12.42 -15.05
C ILE A 171 -7.74 12.80 -15.01
N ILE A 172 -8.60 11.87 -15.42
CA ILE A 172 -10.05 12.01 -15.30
C ILE A 172 -10.52 11.04 -14.21
N ILE A 173 -11.23 11.56 -13.22
CA ILE A 173 -11.91 10.74 -12.20
C ILE A 173 -13.41 10.96 -12.41
N ASP A 174 -14.04 9.96 -13.02
CA ASP A 174 -15.46 10.02 -13.39
C ASP A 174 -16.33 9.47 -12.26
N ASN A 175 -17.51 10.02 -12.07
CA ASN A 175 -18.52 9.58 -11.11
C ASN A 175 -18.08 9.70 -9.62
N LEU A 176 -17.48 10.84 -9.26
CA LEU A 176 -16.95 11.09 -7.92
C LEU A 176 -18.02 10.98 -6.81
N GLU A 177 -19.29 11.17 -7.13
CA GLU A 177 -20.38 11.02 -6.18
C GLU A 177 -20.46 9.66 -5.50
N SER A 178 -19.92 8.60 -6.09
CA SER A 178 -19.84 7.27 -5.47
C SER A 178 -18.93 7.21 -4.25
N LEU A 179 -18.07 8.22 -4.08
CA LEU A 179 -17.14 8.35 -2.95
C LEU A 179 -17.62 9.38 -1.92
N LEU A 180 -18.81 9.97 -2.13
CA LEU A 180 -19.34 11.01 -1.28
C LEU A 180 -20.63 10.55 -0.59
N GLY A 181 -20.84 10.99 0.65
CA GLY A 181 -22.12 10.89 1.35
C GLY A 181 -23.14 11.88 0.79
N GLU A 182 -24.40 11.72 1.15
CA GLU A 182 -25.51 12.60 0.71
C GLU A 182 -25.27 14.08 1.03
N ASP A 183 -24.48 14.37 2.04
CA ASP A 183 -24.12 15.72 2.45
C ASP A 183 -22.86 16.27 1.76
N GLY A 184 -22.24 15.51 0.85
CA GLY A 184 -20.99 15.83 0.16
C GLY A 184 -19.73 15.62 1.02
N SER A 185 -19.84 14.95 2.16
CA SER A 185 -18.68 14.46 2.93
C SER A 185 -18.04 13.26 2.25
N TRP A 186 -16.75 13.03 2.49
CA TRP A 186 -16.05 11.88 1.94
C TRP A 186 -16.38 10.61 2.73
N ASN A 187 -16.73 9.53 2.02
CA ASN A 187 -16.91 8.20 2.59
C ASN A 187 -15.58 7.48 2.77
N ASN A 188 -14.51 7.97 2.14
CA ASN A 188 -13.18 7.40 2.19
C ASN A 188 -12.14 8.49 2.48
N GLU A 189 -11.43 8.34 3.60
CA GLU A 189 -10.47 9.34 4.11
C GLU A 189 -9.24 9.50 3.19
N PHE A 190 -8.79 8.45 2.51
CA PHE A 190 -7.62 8.49 1.62
C PHE A 190 -7.86 9.34 0.39
N TYR A 191 -9.05 9.26 -0.20
CA TYR A 191 -9.41 10.18 -1.27
C TYR A 191 -9.46 11.62 -0.78
N GLN A 192 -10.01 11.86 0.41
CA GLN A 192 -10.02 13.20 1.01
C GLN A 192 -8.60 13.74 1.20
N GLN A 193 -7.72 12.94 1.77
CA GLN A 193 -6.32 13.32 2.00
C GLN A 193 -5.59 13.57 0.69
N PHE A 194 -5.75 12.70 -0.30
CA PHE A 194 -5.14 12.86 -1.62
C PHE A 194 -5.60 14.16 -2.29
N PHE A 195 -6.91 14.40 -2.36
CA PHE A 195 -7.42 15.60 -3.02
C PHE A 195 -7.01 16.88 -2.28
N THR A 196 -6.99 16.85 -0.94
CA THR A 196 -6.52 17.99 -0.14
C THR A 196 -5.03 18.28 -0.43
N ALA A 197 -4.18 17.26 -0.38
CA ALA A 197 -2.76 17.40 -0.65
C ALA A 197 -2.48 17.81 -2.10
N TRP A 198 -3.26 17.29 -3.08
CA TRP A 198 -3.10 17.66 -4.48
C TRP A 198 -3.51 19.11 -4.77
N ILE A 199 -4.58 19.60 -4.16
CA ILE A 199 -5.02 21.00 -4.29
C ILE A 199 -3.95 21.96 -3.75
N GLU A 200 -3.27 21.58 -2.67
CA GLU A 200 -2.22 22.40 -2.04
C GLU A 200 -0.89 22.37 -2.80
N LYS A 201 -0.53 21.25 -3.43
CA LYS A 201 0.80 21.00 -3.98
C LYS A 201 0.84 20.82 -5.49
N GLY A 202 -0.31 20.59 -6.14
CA GLY A 202 -0.37 20.21 -7.56
C GLY A 202 -0.37 21.42 -8.49
N ASP A 203 0.56 21.47 -9.44
CA ASP A 203 0.67 22.52 -10.45
C ASP A 203 0.89 22.00 -11.87
N THR A 204 1.63 20.93 -12.05
CA THR A 204 2.13 20.42 -13.33
C THR A 204 1.10 19.55 -14.05
N SER A 205 0.58 18.53 -13.40
CA SER A 205 -0.52 17.70 -13.93
C SER A 205 -1.88 18.32 -13.61
N LYS A 206 -2.94 17.85 -14.29
CA LYS A 206 -4.32 18.32 -14.03
C LYS A 206 -5.24 17.14 -13.78
N ILE A 207 -6.11 17.28 -12.77
CA ILE A 207 -7.17 16.31 -12.48
C ILE A 207 -8.52 16.92 -12.81
N ILE A 208 -9.31 16.24 -13.63
CA ILE A 208 -10.72 16.58 -13.87
C ILE A 208 -11.57 15.56 -13.13
N VAL A 209 -12.53 16.04 -12.35
CA VAL A 209 -13.52 15.17 -11.71
C VAL A 209 -14.91 15.46 -12.26
N THR A 210 -15.72 14.42 -12.45
CA THR A 210 -17.14 14.58 -12.74
C THR A 210 -17.97 14.16 -11.54
N THR A 211 -19.01 14.90 -11.22
CA THR A 211 -19.84 14.64 -10.05
C THR A 211 -21.25 15.24 -10.16
N ARG A 212 -22.20 14.69 -9.40
CA ARG A 212 -23.51 15.30 -9.18
C ARG A 212 -23.46 16.36 -8.07
N GLU A 213 -22.57 16.20 -7.09
CA GLU A 213 -22.44 17.04 -5.92
C GLU A 213 -21.00 17.50 -5.69
N LYS A 214 -20.83 18.65 -5.04
CA LYS A 214 -19.50 19.18 -4.74
C LYS A 214 -18.99 18.56 -3.43
N PRO A 215 -17.77 17.97 -3.43
CA PRO A 215 -17.18 17.48 -2.20
C PRO A 215 -16.87 18.64 -1.24
N LYS A 216 -16.96 18.39 0.06
CA LYS A 216 -16.62 19.34 1.12
C LYS A 216 -15.09 19.45 1.32
N THR A 217 -14.37 19.81 0.25
CA THR A 217 -12.92 20.00 0.27
C THR A 217 -12.57 21.47 0.10
N ARG A 218 -11.77 22.03 1.02
CA ARG A 218 -11.31 23.42 0.91
C ARG A 218 -10.36 23.58 -0.26
N GLY A 219 -10.43 24.74 -0.94
CA GLY A 219 -9.53 25.06 -2.05
C GLY A 219 -9.96 24.54 -3.42
N PHE A 220 -10.92 23.63 -3.50
CA PHE A 220 -11.48 23.16 -4.76
C PHE A 220 -12.51 24.17 -5.30
N ASN A 221 -12.06 25.13 -6.09
CA ASN A 221 -12.84 26.31 -6.48
C ASN A 221 -13.10 26.46 -7.99
N ARG A 222 -12.58 25.59 -8.84
CA ARG A 222 -12.77 25.63 -10.30
C ARG A 222 -13.83 24.62 -10.73
N TRP A 223 -15.05 25.11 -10.91
CA TRP A 223 -16.20 24.29 -11.24
C TRP A 223 -16.88 24.76 -12.52
N ILE A 224 -17.20 23.82 -13.40
CA ILE A 224 -18.17 24.00 -14.49
C ILE A 224 -19.47 23.35 -14.05
N GLU A 225 -20.56 24.14 -14.02
CA GLU A 225 -21.91 23.64 -13.80
C GLU A 225 -22.56 23.44 -15.17
N LEU A 226 -22.65 22.17 -15.58
CA LEU A 226 -23.27 21.81 -16.86
C LEU A 226 -24.78 21.97 -16.79
N LYS A 227 -25.30 22.71 -17.77
CA LYS A 227 -26.72 22.81 -18.08
C LYS A 227 -27.02 22.00 -19.34
N GLY A 228 -28.28 21.88 -19.73
CA GLY A 228 -28.68 21.28 -21.01
C GLY A 228 -28.00 21.93 -22.22
N LEU A 229 -28.00 21.24 -23.33
CA LEU A 229 -27.52 21.78 -24.61
C LEU A 229 -28.36 23.02 -25.03
N LYS A 230 -27.73 23.99 -25.67
CA LYS A 230 -28.46 25.10 -26.28
C LYS A 230 -29.47 24.54 -27.29
N PRO A 231 -30.66 25.16 -27.47
CA PRO A 231 -31.66 24.59 -28.36
C PRO A 231 -31.21 24.24 -29.79
N PRO A 232 -30.29 25.00 -30.43
CA PRO A 232 -29.76 24.60 -31.73
C PRO A 232 -28.88 23.34 -31.65
N GLU A 233 -28.11 23.20 -30.59
CA GLU A 233 -27.22 22.06 -30.37
C GLU A 233 -28.01 20.76 -30.10
N GLY A 234 -29.06 20.87 -29.26
CA GLY A 234 -29.95 19.73 -29.02
C GLY A 234 -30.76 19.34 -30.26
N ALA A 235 -31.16 20.35 -31.08
CA ALA A 235 -31.79 20.09 -32.38
C ALA A 235 -30.86 19.37 -33.34
N GLN A 236 -29.57 19.73 -33.34
CA GLN A 236 -28.57 19.07 -34.17
C GLN A 236 -28.34 17.62 -33.74
N LEU A 237 -28.29 17.35 -32.43
CA LEU A 237 -28.16 15.98 -31.89
C LEU A 237 -29.32 15.09 -32.38
N LEU A 238 -30.54 15.57 -32.33
CA LEU A 238 -31.72 14.87 -32.87
C LEU A 238 -31.65 14.67 -34.38
N ALA A 239 -31.24 15.72 -35.15
CA ALA A 239 -31.10 15.65 -36.60
C ALA A 239 -30.04 14.64 -37.05
N GLU A 240 -28.91 14.55 -36.35
CA GLU A 240 -27.90 13.54 -36.61
C GLU A 240 -28.39 12.09 -36.35
N SER A 241 -29.33 11.94 -35.42
CA SER A 241 -30.11 10.73 -35.22
C SER A 241 -31.25 10.56 -36.23
N GLN A 242 -31.26 11.30 -37.32
CA GLN A 242 -32.25 11.26 -38.40
C GLN A 242 -33.73 11.57 -37.95
N ILE A 243 -33.91 12.17 -36.81
CA ILE A 243 -35.20 12.59 -36.32
C ILE A 243 -35.62 13.84 -37.05
N THR A 244 -36.90 13.88 -37.44
CA THR A 244 -37.54 15.03 -38.13
C THR A 244 -38.55 15.72 -37.22
N GLY A 245 -39.03 16.94 -37.62
CA GLY A 245 -40.03 17.76 -36.89
C GLY A 245 -39.44 19.04 -36.31
N ASP A 246 -40.14 19.68 -35.37
CA ASP A 246 -39.66 20.93 -34.73
C ASP A 246 -38.66 20.64 -33.61
N LEU A 247 -37.47 20.23 -34.05
CA LEU A 247 -36.38 19.75 -33.18
C LEU A 247 -35.91 20.83 -32.19
N LYS A 248 -35.86 22.10 -32.66
CA LYS A 248 -35.36 23.22 -31.84
C LYS A 248 -36.30 23.57 -30.71
N ASN A 249 -37.59 23.57 -30.98
CA ASN A 249 -38.58 23.85 -29.96
C ASN A 249 -38.70 22.68 -28.97
N PHE A 250 -38.64 21.45 -29.47
CA PHE A 250 -38.62 20.27 -28.60
C PHE A 250 -37.41 20.30 -27.67
N SER A 251 -36.21 20.55 -28.20
CA SER A 251 -34.98 20.65 -27.38
C SER A 251 -35.12 21.72 -26.28
N ARG A 252 -35.69 22.89 -26.63
CA ARG A 252 -35.95 23.95 -25.62
C ARG A 252 -36.92 23.52 -24.53
N ARG A 253 -37.98 22.78 -24.87
CA ARG A 253 -39.01 22.34 -23.91
C ARG A 253 -38.54 21.26 -22.95
N VAL A 254 -37.50 20.49 -23.31
CA VAL A 254 -36.88 19.49 -22.45
C VAL A 254 -35.53 19.97 -21.92
N ASP A 255 -35.32 21.29 -21.84
CA ASP A 255 -34.11 21.96 -21.37
C ASP A 255 -32.79 21.44 -22.02
N GLY A 256 -32.90 20.89 -23.24
CA GLY A 256 -31.75 20.38 -23.97
C GLY A 256 -31.02 19.24 -23.28
N HIS A 257 -31.66 18.46 -22.42
CA HIS A 257 -31.02 17.40 -21.68
C HIS A 257 -30.52 16.26 -22.59
N PRO A 258 -29.19 16.03 -22.74
CA PRO A 258 -28.65 15.15 -23.79
C PRO A 258 -29.15 13.71 -23.73
N LEU A 259 -29.20 13.11 -22.52
CA LEU A 259 -29.67 11.73 -22.35
C LEU A 259 -31.15 11.63 -22.73
N LEU A 260 -31.97 12.60 -22.29
CA LEU A 260 -33.40 12.61 -22.63
C LEU A 260 -33.61 12.73 -24.15
N LEU A 261 -32.89 13.66 -24.80
CA LEU A 261 -32.95 13.81 -26.27
C LEU A 261 -32.56 12.52 -26.99
N ARG A 262 -31.56 11.86 -26.51
CA ARG A 262 -31.07 10.60 -27.09
C ARG A 262 -32.06 9.44 -26.88
N LEU A 263 -32.55 9.26 -25.67
CA LEU A 263 -33.55 8.22 -25.38
C LEU A 263 -34.81 8.40 -26.24
N VAL A 264 -35.24 9.66 -26.44
CA VAL A 264 -36.35 9.99 -27.33
C VAL A 264 -36.04 9.62 -28.77
N ALA A 265 -34.84 9.98 -29.27
CA ALA A 265 -34.44 9.64 -30.63
C ALA A 265 -34.37 8.13 -30.84
N ASP A 266 -33.69 7.40 -29.95
CA ASP A 266 -33.53 5.96 -30.03
C ASP A 266 -34.87 5.21 -29.92
N LEU A 267 -35.80 5.70 -29.08
CA LEU A 267 -37.12 5.14 -28.98
C LEU A 267 -37.94 5.35 -30.28
N ILE A 268 -37.91 6.54 -30.86
CA ILE A 268 -38.57 6.83 -32.13
C ILE A 268 -37.98 5.98 -33.28
N LEU A 269 -36.66 5.89 -33.35
CA LEU A 269 -35.98 5.07 -34.37
C LEU A 269 -36.27 3.57 -34.24
N ALA A 270 -36.38 3.08 -33.00
CA ALA A 270 -36.69 1.67 -32.77
C ALA A 270 -38.09 1.31 -33.22
N GLU A 271 -39.07 2.20 -32.98
CA GLU A 271 -40.49 1.92 -33.29
C GLU A 271 -40.93 2.39 -34.70
N PHE A 272 -40.34 3.45 -35.24
CA PHE A 272 -40.68 4.07 -36.51
C PHE A 272 -39.48 4.27 -37.44
N PRO A 273 -38.70 3.22 -37.78
CA PRO A 273 -37.44 3.36 -38.52
C PRO A 273 -37.60 3.96 -39.92
N GLN A 274 -38.81 3.84 -40.53
CA GLN A 274 -39.11 4.38 -41.87
C GLN A 274 -39.55 5.83 -41.86
N ASN A 275 -40.04 6.35 -40.72
CA ASN A 275 -40.50 7.70 -40.60
C ASN A 275 -40.26 8.26 -39.18
N PRO A 276 -38.96 8.47 -38.83
CA PRO A 276 -38.60 8.92 -37.48
C PRO A 276 -38.90 10.42 -37.30
N SER A 277 -40.00 10.73 -36.69
CA SER A 277 -40.47 12.11 -36.46
C SER A 277 -40.87 12.31 -34.99
N LEU A 278 -40.65 13.53 -34.46
CA LEU A 278 -41.12 13.92 -33.13
C LEU A 278 -42.65 13.84 -32.99
N GLU A 279 -43.41 13.93 -34.10
CA GLU A 279 -44.87 13.78 -34.09
C GLU A 279 -45.28 12.37 -33.60
N ARG A 280 -44.42 11.37 -33.81
CA ARG A 280 -44.63 10.00 -33.35
C ARG A 280 -44.63 9.82 -31.83
N LEU A 281 -44.16 10.85 -31.10
CA LEU A 281 -44.27 10.85 -29.63
C LEU A 281 -45.71 10.70 -29.13
N ALA A 282 -46.69 11.18 -29.89
CA ALA A 282 -48.10 10.99 -29.56
C ALA A 282 -48.49 9.48 -29.60
N ASP A 283 -48.02 8.74 -30.63
CA ASP A 283 -48.25 7.30 -30.78
C ASP A 283 -47.56 6.49 -29.69
N LEU A 284 -46.52 7.06 -29.08
CA LEU A 284 -45.78 6.49 -27.97
C LEU A 284 -46.34 6.81 -26.59
N GLY A 285 -47.46 7.56 -26.53
CA GLY A 285 -48.05 8.05 -25.26
C GLY A 285 -47.29 9.25 -24.67
N LEU A 286 -46.31 9.78 -25.39
CA LEU A 286 -45.45 10.89 -24.96
C LEU A 286 -45.78 12.23 -25.68
N GLY A 287 -46.93 12.35 -26.35
CA GLY A 287 -47.31 13.54 -27.10
C GLY A 287 -47.34 14.84 -26.27
N ASN A 288 -47.63 14.72 -25.01
CA ASN A 288 -47.66 15.82 -24.05
C ASN A 288 -46.44 15.86 -23.12
N LEU A 289 -45.32 15.21 -23.48
CA LEU A 289 -44.13 15.11 -22.61
C LEU A 289 -43.68 16.46 -22.04
N SER A 290 -43.67 17.50 -22.89
CA SER A 290 -43.30 18.86 -22.47
C SER A 290 -44.31 19.51 -21.51
N GLN A 291 -45.58 19.13 -21.60
CA GLN A 291 -46.65 19.62 -20.68
C GLN A 291 -46.55 18.88 -19.34
N LEU A 292 -46.32 17.55 -19.38
CA LEU A 292 -46.12 16.74 -18.20
C LEU A 292 -44.89 17.20 -17.38
N LEU A 293 -43.82 17.60 -18.05
CA LEU A 293 -42.62 18.16 -17.40
C LEU A 293 -42.86 19.57 -16.80
N SER A 294 -43.89 20.27 -17.23
CA SER A 294 -44.26 21.58 -16.69
C SER A 294 -45.33 21.48 -15.60
N ASP A 295 -45.88 20.29 -15.35
CA ASP A 295 -46.98 20.09 -14.39
C ASP A 295 -46.40 19.84 -12.98
N PRO A 296 -46.64 20.75 -12.01
CA PRO A 296 -46.19 20.58 -10.63
C PRO A 296 -46.72 19.30 -9.94
N GLN A 297 -47.86 18.77 -10.37
CA GLN A 297 -48.41 17.53 -9.83
C GLN A 297 -47.63 16.29 -10.32
N VAL A 298 -47.08 16.37 -11.53
CA VAL A 298 -46.26 15.27 -12.11
C VAL A 298 -44.82 15.35 -11.63
N VAL A 299 -44.26 16.55 -11.61
CA VAL A 299 -42.85 16.76 -11.23
C VAL A 299 -42.67 16.71 -9.70
N GLY A 300 -43.64 17.22 -8.94
CA GLY A 300 -43.57 17.27 -7.48
C GLY A 300 -42.35 18.02 -6.98
N SER A 301 -41.60 17.41 -6.07
CA SER A 301 -40.32 17.91 -5.57
C SER A 301 -39.11 17.51 -6.44
N HIS A 302 -39.34 16.71 -7.50
CA HIS A 302 -38.26 16.17 -8.34
C HIS A 302 -37.87 17.16 -9.45
N ARG A 303 -36.68 16.94 -10.02
CA ARG A 303 -36.22 17.74 -11.16
C ARG A 303 -36.96 17.32 -12.45
N GLN A 304 -37.35 18.28 -13.26
CA GLN A 304 -38.10 18.03 -14.53
C GLN A 304 -37.35 17.03 -15.44
N GLU A 305 -36.03 17.12 -15.52
CA GLU A 305 -35.21 16.27 -16.38
C GLU A 305 -35.27 14.81 -15.92
N THR A 306 -35.23 14.58 -14.63
CA THR A 306 -35.29 13.22 -14.04
C THR A 306 -36.65 12.58 -14.35
N VAL A 307 -37.73 13.32 -14.19
CA VAL A 307 -39.07 12.85 -14.51
C VAL A 307 -39.22 12.57 -16.01
N GLY A 308 -38.64 13.43 -16.86
CA GLY A 308 -38.66 13.23 -18.32
C GLY A 308 -37.91 11.97 -18.74
N ILE A 309 -36.75 11.72 -18.16
CA ILE A 309 -35.99 10.49 -18.41
C ILE A 309 -36.79 9.26 -17.98
N ALA A 310 -37.39 9.28 -16.78
CA ALA A 310 -38.19 8.17 -16.28
C ALA A 310 -39.40 7.86 -17.20
N LEU A 311 -40.10 8.88 -17.70
CA LEU A 311 -41.23 8.70 -18.62
C LEU A 311 -40.81 8.06 -19.96
N VAL A 312 -39.66 8.49 -20.52
CA VAL A 312 -39.16 7.95 -21.78
C VAL A 312 -38.62 6.54 -21.59
N LEU A 313 -37.94 6.28 -20.48
CA LEU A 313 -37.48 4.93 -20.12
C LEU A 313 -38.69 3.99 -19.95
N ASP A 314 -39.75 4.44 -19.28
CA ASP A 314 -40.95 3.63 -19.12
C ASP A 314 -41.64 3.33 -20.46
N ALA A 315 -41.74 4.31 -21.33
CA ALA A 315 -42.27 4.12 -22.68
C ALA A 315 -41.44 3.18 -23.53
N SER A 316 -40.10 3.19 -23.39
CA SER A 316 -39.17 2.25 -24.04
C SER A 316 -39.30 0.85 -23.45
N PHE A 317 -39.35 0.75 -22.14
CA PHE A 317 -39.45 -0.51 -21.38
C PHE A 317 -40.72 -1.29 -21.72
N GLN A 318 -41.88 -0.61 -21.77
CA GLN A 318 -43.17 -1.22 -22.09
C GLN A 318 -43.22 -1.83 -23.51
N ARG A 319 -42.35 -1.40 -24.40
CA ARG A 319 -42.24 -1.91 -25.79
C ARG A 319 -41.24 -3.04 -25.99
N LEU A 320 -40.52 -3.40 -24.95
CA LEU A 320 -39.68 -4.58 -24.94
C LEU A 320 -40.58 -5.85 -24.90
N SER A 321 -40.10 -6.95 -25.48
CA SER A 321 -40.69 -8.24 -25.21
C SER A 321 -40.58 -8.61 -23.73
N GLN A 322 -41.44 -9.46 -23.23
CA GLN A 322 -41.43 -9.90 -21.83
C GLN A 322 -40.03 -10.38 -21.43
N ARG A 323 -39.38 -11.19 -22.28
CA ARG A 323 -38.01 -11.70 -22.05
C ARG A 323 -36.98 -10.55 -21.93
N GLN A 324 -37.07 -9.55 -22.80
CA GLN A 324 -36.16 -8.39 -22.75
C GLN A 324 -36.41 -7.51 -21.53
N GLN A 325 -37.67 -7.34 -21.10
CA GLN A 325 -37.98 -6.66 -19.85
C GLN A 325 -37.40 -7.36 -18.65
N GLU A 326 -37.54 -8.69 -18.58
CA GLU A 326 -36.94 -9.50 -17.52
C GLU A 326 -35.41 -9.44 -17.59
N LEU A 327 -34.80 -9.56 -18.77
CA LEU A 327 -33.34 -9.45 -18.94
C LEU A 327 -32.81 -8.09 -18.46
N PHE A 328 -33.48 -6.99 -18.87
CA PHE A 328 -33.10 -5.65 -18.47
C PHE A 328 -33.18 -5.43 -16.96
N THR A 329 -34.27 -5.87 -16.33
CA THR A 329 -34.46 -5.70 -14.89
C THR A 329 -33.56 -6.60 -14.07
N LYS A 330 -33.43 -7.89 -14.46
CA LYS A 330 -32.65 -8.85 -13.71
C LYS A 330 -31.13 -8.60 -13.80
N THR A 331 -30.63 -8.12 -14.95
CA THR A 331 -29.20 -7.79 -15.08
C THR A 331 -28.79 -6.52 -14.31
N SER A 332 -29.74 -5.74 -13.82
CA SER A 332 -29.44 -4.60 -12.93
C SER A 332 -28.85 -5.01 -11.57
N ILE A 333 -28.89 -6.31 -11.25
CA ILE A 333 -28.24 -6.86 -10.06
C ILE A 333 -26.70 -6.69 -10.09
N TYR A 334 -26.12 -6.65 -11.30
CA TYR A 334 -24.71 -6.44 -11.49
C TYR A 334 -24.38 -4.94 -11.40
N ARG A 335 -23.66 -4.58 -10.37
CA ARG A 335 -23.20 -3.19 -10.19
C ARG A 335 -22.07 -2.77 -11.13
N ARG A 336 -21.46 -3.77 -11.78
CA ARG A 336 -20.36 -3.64 -12.72
C ARG A 336 -20.76 -4.08 -14.09
N GLU A 337 -19.79 -4.04 -14.96
CA GLU A 337 -19.86 -4.63 -16.28
C GLU A 337 -20.11 -6.13 -16.21
N PHE A 338 -20.91 -6.67 -17.10
CA PHE A 338 -21.30 -8.08 -17.17
C PHE A 338 -21.29 -8.57 -18.63
N ASP A 339 -21.09 -9.84 -18.81
CA ASP A 339 -21.15 -10.51 -20.11
C ASP A 339 -22.49 -11.27 -20.30
N SER A 340 -22.62 -11.94 -21.46
CA SER A 340 -23.80 -12.74 -21.75
C SER A 340 -23.96 -13.96 -20.85
N LEU A 341 -22.86 -14.50 -20.24
CA LEU A 341 -22.94 -15.61 -19.30
C LEU A 341 -23.53 -15.16 -17.98
N ALA A 342 -23.07 -14.03 -17.46
CA ALA A 342 -23.65 -13.38 -16.28
C ALA A 342 -25.14 -13.07 -16.49
N ALA A 343 -25.48 -12.51 -17.65
CA ALA A 343 -26.87 -12.23 -18.00
C ALA A 343 -27.73 -13.49 -18.05
N LYS A 344 -27.23 -14.59 -18.61
CA LYS A 344 -27.89 -15.88 -18.62
C LYS A 344 -28.16 -16.44 -17.22
N ALA A 345 -27.21 -16.27 -16.32
CA ALA A 345 -27.28 -16.80 -14.95
C ALA A 345 -28.49 -16.29 -14.14
N VAL A 346 -29.00 -15.10 -14.45
CA VAL A 346 -30.17 -14.51 -13.80
C VAL A 346 -31.49 -14.77 -14.54
N MET A 347 -31.45 -15.48 -15.73
CA MET A 347 -32.60 -15.71 -16.60
C MET A 347 -33.17 -17.13 -16.46
N ASP A 348 -33.41 -17.55 -15.22
CA ASP A 348 -33.91 -18.91 -14.88
C ASP A 348 -35.26 -19.28 -15.46
N ASN A 349 -36.12 -18.31 -15.77
CA ASN A 349 -37.41 -18.56 -16.43
C ASN A 349 -37.24 -19.08 -17.87
N TYR A 350 -36.02 -19.07 -18.40
CA TYR A 350 -35.71 -19.50 -19.79
C TYR A 350 -34.51 -20.47 -19.78
N PRO A 351 -34.68 -21.69 -19.20
CA PRO A 351 -33.54 -22.60 -19.02
C PRO A 351 -32.93 -23.09 -20.34
N GLU A 352 -33.73 -23.20 -21.40
CA GLU A 352 -33.30 -23.66 -22.73
C GLU A 352 -32.73 -22.52 -23.62
N ILE A 353 -32.66 -21.29 -23.12
CA ILE A 353 -32.23 -20.17 -23.95
C ILE A 353 -30.74 -20.29 -24.33
N GLU A 354 -30.47 -20.14 -25.61
CA GLU A 354 -29.12 -20.12 -26.14
C GLU A 354 -28.39 -18.79 -25.81
N LEU A 355 -27.08 -18.87 -25.57
CA LEU A 355 -26.26 -17.69 -25.26
C LEU A 355 -26.29 -16.65 -26.38
N SER A 356 -26.45 -17.12 -27.64
CA SER A 356 -26.61 -16.28 -28.82
C SER A 356 -27.88 -15.42 -28.77
N GLU A 357 -28.97 -15.95 -28.23
CA GLU A 357 -30.24 -15.24 -28.07
C GLU A 357 -30.15 -14.19 -26.96
N ILE A 358 -29.54 -14.52 -25.81
CA ILE A 358 -29.25 -13.55 -24.74
C ILE A 358 -28.41 -12.38 -25.30
N THR A 359 -27.35 -12.73 -26.05
CA THR A 359 -26.49 -11.71 -26.67
C THR A 359 -27.26 -10.82 -27.65
N ALA A 360 -28.21 -11.39 -28.41
CA ALA A 360 -29.06 -10.66 -29.34
C ALA A 360 -30.01 -9.70 -28.57
N ASP A 361 -30.62 -10.19 -27.48
CA ASP A 361 -31.50 -9.35 -26.64
C ASP A 361 -30.71 -8.22 -25.93
N LEU A 362 -29.50 -8.49 -25.41
CA LEU A 362 -28.62 -7.46 -24.83
C LEU A 362 -28.26 -6.38 -25.86
N ARG A 363 -28.02 -6.76 -27.11
CA ARG A 363 -27.80 -5.80 -28.22
C ARG A 363 -29.02 -5.00 -28.59
N GLU A 364 -30.22 -5.59 -28.50
CA GLU A 364 -31.44 -4.83 -28.69
C GLU A 364 -31.63 -3.78 -27.56
N LEU A 365 -31.33 -4.16 -26.30
CA LEU A 365 -31.31 -3.20 -25.18
C LEU A 365 -30.28 -2.10 -25.40
N GLN A 366 -29.10 -2.45 -25.91
CA GLN A 366 -28.05 -1.49 -26.28
C GLN A 366 -28.51 -0.55 -27.42
N ARG A 367 -29.16 -1.08 -28.45
CA ARG A 367 -29.71 -0.28 -29.56
C ARG A 367 -30.72 0.75 -29.08
N ARG A 368 -31.46 0.44 -28.00
CA ARG A 368 -32.42 1.34 -27.34
C ARG A 368 -31.79 2.27 -26.31
N SER A 369 -30.47 2.32 -26.21
CA SER A 369 -29.71 3.06 -25.18
C SER A 369 -30.06 2.70 -23.73
N LEU A 370 -30.59 1.50 -23.51
CA LEU A 370 -30.82 0.94 -22.17
C LEU A 370 -29.57 0.29 -21.58
N LEU A 371 -28.64 -0.15 -22.43
CA LEU A 371 -27.31 -0.65 -22.06
C LEU A 371 -26.21 0.02 -22.88
N GLU A 372 -25.01 0.00 -22.39
CA GLU A 372 -23.78 0.29 -23.13
C GLU A 372 -23.05 -1.01 -23.46
N GLU A 373 -22.41 -1.11 -24.63
CA GLU A 373 -21.61 -2.25 -25.06
C GLU A 373 -20.16 -1.82 -25.28
N LYS A 374 -19.20 -2.59 -24.78
CA LYS A 374 -17.80 -2.51 -25.16
C LYS A 374 -17.27 -3.90 -25.57
N GLU A 375 -16.23 -3.91 -26.37
CA GLU A 375 -15.49 -5.14 -26.69
C GLU A 375 -14.13 -5.10 -26.00
N GLU A 376 -13.85 -6.09 -25.17
CA GLU A 376 -12.61 -6.24 -24.41
C GLU A 376 -12.14 -7.69 -24.55
N ASN A 377 -10.88 -7.92 -24.92
CA ASN A 377 -10.28 -9.25 -25.13
C ASN A 377 -11.11 -10.18 -26.02
N ARG A 378 -11.79 -9.64 -27.06
CA ARG A 378 -12.72 -10.34 -27.96
C ARG A 378 -14.01 -10.82 -27.29
N GLN A 379 -14.29 -10.37 -26.08
CA GLN A 379 -15.55 -10.59 -25.39
C GLN A 379 -16.38 -9.31 -25.40
N ARG A 380 -17.70 -9.48 -25.48
CA ARG A 380 -18.65 -8.37 -25.38
C ARG A 380 -19.08 -8.21 -23.96
N ILE A 381 -18.94 -7.00 -23.46
CA ILE A 381 -19.23 -6.64 -22.09
C ILE A 381 -20.27 -5.51 -22.12
N PHE A 382 -21.27 -5.64 -21.27
CA PHE A 382 -22.39 -4.71 -21.16
C PHE A 382 -22.35 -3.99 -19.81
N SER A 383 -22.87 -2.76 -19.78
CA SER A 383 -23.01 -1.98 -18.56
C SER A 383 -24.21 -1.04 -18.64
N PHE A 384 -24.66 -0.60 -17.49
CA PHE A 384 -25.69 0.41 -17.38
C PHE A 384 -25.13 1.80 -17.27
N GLN A 385 -25.85 2.81 -17.79
CA GLN A 385 -25.65 4.17 -17.32
C GLN A 385 -26.32 4.35 -15.93
N PRO A 386 -25.77 5.17 -15.03
CA PRO A 386 -26.27 5.23 -13.64
C PRO A 386 -27.78 5.46 -13.50
N LEU A 387 -28.37 6.41 -14.24
CA LEU A 387 -29.82 6.65 -14.17
C LEU A 387 -30.66 5.52 -14.76
N VAL A 388 -30.15 4.86 -15.79
CA VAL A 388 -30.83 3.70 -16.40
C VAL A 388 -30.76 2.50 -15.45
N TRP A 389 -29.64 2.34 -14.74
CA TRP A 389 -29.46 1.32 -13.71
C TRP A 389 -30.43 1.54 -12.53
N GLU A 390 -30.52 2.77 -12.00
CA GLU A 390 -31.49 3.14 -10.95
C GLU A 390 -32.92 2.81 -11.38
N TYR A 391 -33.28 3.12 -12.64
CA TYR A 391 -34.60 2.79 -13.21
C TYR A 391 -34.80 1.28 -13.32
N ALA A 392 -33.80 0.53 -13.81
CA ALA A 392 -33.86 -0.92 -13.94
C ALA A 392 -34.04 -1.62 -12.59
N GLN A 393 -33.31 -1.17 -11.56
CA GLN A 393 -33.46 -1.65 -10.19
C GLN A 393 -34.85 -1.37 -9.61
N TYR A 394 -35.36 -0.15 -9.82
CA TYR A 394 -36.73 0.19 -9.42
C TYR A 394 -37.76 -0.74 -10.06
N LYS A 395 -37.60 -1.07 -11.35
CA LYS A 395 -38.48 -2.02 -12.06
C LYS A 395 -38.30 -3.48 -11.63
N ALA A 396 -37.12 -3.84 -11.17
CA ALA A 396 -36.84 -5.19 -10.67
C ALA A 396 -37.57 -5.52 -9.36
N GLY A 397 -37.87 -4.49 -8.54
CA GLY A 397 -38.56 -4.68 -7.26
C GLY A 397 -37.71 -5.40 -6.23
N ASP A 398 -38.27 -6.46 -5.60
CA ASP A 398 -37.49 -7.29 -4.65
C ASP A 398 -36.41 -8.07 -5.39
N GLN A 399 -35.17 -7.88 -5.00
CA GLN A 399 -33.99 -8.41 -5.67
C GLN A 399 -33.34 -9.58 -4.90
N ARG A 400 -33.92 -10.06 -3.81
CA ARG A 400 -33.29 -11.07 -2.96
C ARG A 400 -32.89 -12.33 -3.73
N GLU A 401 -33.80 -12.85 -4.57
CA GLU A 401 -33.53 -14.02 -5.41
C GLU A 401 -32.44 -13.75 -6.46
N LEU A 402 -32.37 -12.51 -6.98
CA LEU A 402 -31.36 -12.11 -7.95
C LEU A 402 -29.96 -12.04 -7.32
N HIS A 403 -29.85 -11.54 -6.08
CA HIS A 403 -28.59 -11.58 -5.33
C HIS A 403 -28.11 -13.02 -5.14
N GLN A 404 -28.99 -13.96 -4.80
CA GLN A 404 -28.63 -15.38 -4.67
C GLN A 404 -28.14 -16.00 -5.99
N LYS A 405 -28.78 -15.65 -7.11
CA LYS A 405 -28.35 -16.10 -8.45
C LYS A 405 -26.99 -15.49 -8.83
N ALA A 406 -26.78 -14.22 -8.53
CA ALA A 406 -25.49 -13.58 -8.76
C ALA A 406 -24.38 -14.22 -7.93
N ILE A 407 -24.64 -14.57 -6.66
CA ILE A 407 -23.71 -15.33 -5.82
C ILE A 407 -23.37 -16.67 -6.47
N ALA A 408 -24.38 -17.43 -6.92
CA ALA A 408 -24.18 -18.72 -7.57
C ALA A 408 -23.35 -18.59 -8.87
N TYR A 409 -23.59 -17.53 -9.64
CA TYR A 409 -22.78 -17.22 -10.82
C TYR A 409 -21.33 -16.94 -10.46
N TYR A 410 -21.07 -16.01 -9.52
CA TYR A 410 -19.70 -15.67 -9.14
C TYR A 410 -18.96 -16.84 -8.51
N LEU A 411 -19.62 -17.69 -7.72
CA LEU A 411 -19.05 -18.94 -7.23
C LEU A 411 -18.65 -19.90 -8.36
N SER A 412 -19.40 -19.92 -9.47
CA SER A 412 -19.10 -20.79 -10.61
C SER A 412 -17.87 -20.38 -11.41
N ILE A 413 -17.49 -19.09 -11.35
CA ILE A 413 -16.33 -18.55 -12.06
C ILE A 413 -15.15 -18.26 -11.13
N ALA A 414 -15.37 -18.25 -9.82
CA ALA A 414 -14.32 -18.05 -8.82
C ALA A 414 -13.31 -19.22 -8.89
N GLN A 415 -12.04 -18.86 -9.01
CA GLN A 415 -10.96 -19.86 -9.01
C GLN A 415 -10.38 -19.97 -7.61
N PRO A 416 -10.39 -21.13 -6.97
CA PRO A 416 -9.72 -21.31 -5.68
C PRO A 416 -8.20 -21.41 -5.86
N ASP A 417 -7.46 -20.79 -4.94
CA ASP A 417 -6.04 -21.03 -4.62
C ASP A 417 -4.96 -20.70 -5.68
N SER A 418 -5.28 -20.01 -6.78
CA SER A 418 -4.28 -19.62 -7.80
C SER A 418 -4.21 -18.13 -8.05
N TRP A 419 -4.38 -17.32 -7.00
CA TRP A 419 -4.47 -15.86 -7.08
C TRP A 419 -3.09 -15.21 -7.15
N GLU A 420 -2.88 -14.35 -8.16
CA GLU A 420 -1.66 -13.57 -8.33
C GLU A 420 -1.90 -12.07 -8.19
N ILE A 421 -3.05 -11.58 -8.65
CA ILE A 421 -3.44 -10.17 -8.64
C ILE A 421 -4.83 -9.97 -8.00
N LEU A 422 -5.13 -8.74 -7.60
CA LEU A 422 -6.42 -8.39 -6.98
C LEU A 422 -7.63 -8.79 -7.83
N ASN A 423 -7.49 -8.75 -9.16
CA ASN A 423 -8.58 -9.12 -10.07
C ASN A 423 -8.96 -10.60 -9.98
N ASP A 424 -8.05 -11.47 -9.53
CA ASP A 424 -8.33 -12.90 -9.41
C ASP A 424 -9.33 -13.19 -8.26
N VAL A 425 -9.35 -12.34 -7.24
CA VAL A 425 -10.30 -12.41 -6.11
C VAL A 425 -11.54 -11.54 -6.31
N GLN A 426 -11.65 -10.88 -7.48
CA GLN A 426 -12.82 -10.06 -7.82
C GLN A 426 -14.17 -10.80 -7.63
N PRO A 427 -14.33 -12.06 -8.07
CA PRO A 427 -15.59 -12.80 -7.86
C PRO A 427 -15.95 -12.90 -6.36
N TYR A 428 -14.97 -13.10 -5.48
CA TYR A 428 -15.21 -13.18 -4.03
C TYR A 428 -15.67 -11.83 -3.45
N LEU A 429 -15.12 -10.72 -3.92
CA LEU A 429 -15.52 -9.39 -3.50
C LEU A 429 -16.94 -9.02 -3.99
N GLU A 430 -17.36 -9.56 -5.15
CA GLU A 430 -18.76 -9.42 -5.59
C GLU A 430 -19.69 -10.34 -4.77
N ILE A 431 -19.27 -11.57 -4.43
CA ILE A 431 -20.04 -12.45 -3.52
C ILE A 431 -20.23 -11.77 -2.16
N PHE A 432 -19.18 -11.17 -1.60
CA PHE A 432 -19.26 -10.35 -0.38
C PHE A 432 -20.34 -9.27 -0.51
N TYR A 433 -20.29 -8.48 -1.58
CA TYR A 433 -21.29 -7.44 -1.83
C TYR A 433 -22.72 -8.00 -1.86
N HIS A 434 -22.97 -9.11 -2.56
CA HIS A 434 -24.31 -9.67 -2.64
C HIS A 434 -24.80 -10.23 -1.30
N HIS A 435 -23.96 -10.91 -0.51
CA HIS A 435 -24.32 -11.31 0.86
C HIS A 435 -24.59 -10.09 1.75
N TYR A 436 -23.79 -9.03 1.61
CA TYR A 436 -24.00 -7.78 2.35
C TYR A 436 -25.37 -7.15 2.03
N GLN A 437 -25.77 -7.12 0.75
CA GLN A 437 -27.09 -6.61 0.32
C GLN A 437 -28.25 -7.50 0.82
N LEU A 438 -28.02 -8.79 0.98
CA LEU A 438 -28.99 -9.73 1.58
C LEU A 438 -29.06 -9.63 3.11
N THR A 439 -28.27 -8.75 3.72
CA THR A 439 -28.08 -8.69 5.18
C THR A 439 -27.54 -9.99 5.82
N GLU A 440 -26.91 -10.81 5.01
CA GLU A 440 -26.26 -12.06 5.40
C GLU A 440 -24.79 -11.78 5.76
N TYR A 441 -24.58 -10.96 6.79
CA TYR A 441 -23.26 -10.42 7.14
C TYR A 441 -22.28 -11.50 7.59
N ASP A 442 -22.76 -12.59 8.17
CA ASP A 442 -21.91 -13.72 8.56
C ASP A 442 -21.34 -14.44 7.33
N ASN A 443 -22.16 -14.63 6.29
CA ASN A 443 -21.69 -15.18 5.02
C ASN A 443 -20.70 -14.22 4.34
N ALA A 444 -20.97 -12.91 4.39
CA ALA A 444 -20.04 -11.91 3.86
C ALA A 444 -18.69 -11.94 4.60
N PHE A 445 -18.71 -12.10 5.93
CA PHE A 445 -17.50 -12.28 6.73
C PHE A 445 -16.71 -13.53 6.32
N ASP A 446 -17.38 -14.67 6.13
CA ASP A 446 -16.72 -15.92 5.74
C ASP A 446 -16.05 -15.80 4.36
N ILE A 447 -16.68 -15.12 3.41
CA ILE A 447 -16.08 -14.84 2.10
C ILE A 447 -14.85 -13.97 2.21
N LEU A 448 -14.92 -12.89 2.99
CA LEU A 448 -13.77 -12.00 3.20
C LEU A 448 -12.61 -12.74 3.87
N ARG A 449 -12.92 -13.56 4.88
CA ARG A 449 -11.95 -14.41 5.58
C ARG A 449 -11.25 -15.40 4.64
N ALA A 450 -11.95 -15.94 3.64
CA ALA A 450 -11.37 -16.86 2.67
C ALA A 450 -10.25 -16.24 1.82
N ILE A 451 -10.30 -14.93 1.57
CA ILE A 451 -9.32 -14.20 0.75
C ILE A 451 -8.38 -13.31 1.58
N ASP A 452 -8.57 -13.24 2.91
CA ASP A 452 -7.81 -12.37 3.84
C ASP A 452 -6.30 -12.63 3.73
N ASP A 453 -5.89 -13.90 3.82
CA ASP A 453 -4.47 -14.29 3.77
C ASP A 453 -3.80 -13.89 2.43
N PHE A 454 -4.50 -14.03 1.30
CA PHE A 454 -4.00 -13.56 0.02
C PHE A 454 -3.85 -12.03 0.00
N LEU A 455 -4.88 -11.31 0.42
CA LEU A 455 -4.86 -9.83 0.44
C LEU A 455 -3.78 -9.30 1.40
N THR A 456 -3.62 -9.95 2.55
CA THR A 456 -2.59 -9.61 3.54
C THR A 456 -1.19 -9.84 2.99
N ARG A 457 -0.89 -11.03 2.42
CA ARG A 457 0.44 -11.33 1.84
C ARG A 457 0.79 -10.38 0.69
N ARG A 458 -0.19 -9.98 -0.10
CA ARG A 458 -0.01 -9.04 -1.22
C ARG A 458 -0.02 -7.57 -0.80
N GLY A 459 -0.20 -7.27 0.50
CA GLY A 459 -0.18 -5.92 1.03
C GLY A 459 -1.42 -5.08 0.70
N TYR A 460 -2.57 -5.70 0.38
CA TYR A 460 -3.84 -5.01 0.14
C TYR A 460 -4.56 -4.64 1.44
N TYR A 461 -3.79 -4.14 2.42
CA TYR A 461 -4.28 -3.84 3.78
C TYR A 461 -5.44 -2.86 3.79
N GLN A 462 -5.40 -1.81 2.94
CA GLN A 462 -6.48 -0.83 2.90
C GLN A 462 -7.77 -1.44 2.36
N THR A 463 -7.67 -2.27 1.33
CA THR A 463 -8.83 -2.99 0.79
C THR A 463 -9.49 -3.85 1.88
N LEU A 464 -8.68 -4.58 2.65
CA LEU A 464 -9.17 -5.34 3.80
C LEU A 464 -9.81 -4.44 4.88
N ALA A 465 -9.16 -3.30 5.20
CA ALA A 465 -9.69 -2.36 6.18
C ALA A 465 -11.07 -1.84 5.75
N ASP A 466 -11.24 -1.46 4.50
CA ASP A 466 -12.50 -0.92 3.98
C ASP A 466 -13.65 -1.95 4.13
N TYR A 467 -13.43 -3.20 3.74
CA TYR A 467 -14.44 -4.27 3.87
C TYR A 467 -14.72 -4.68 5.33
N TYR A 468 -13.68 -4.78 6.17
CA TYR A 468 -13.91 -5.06 7.59
C TYR A 468 -14.60 -3.89 8.31
N LEU A 469 -14.33 -2.63 7.93
CA LEU A 469 -15.05 -1.46 8.47
C LEU A 469 -16.54 -1.48 8.10
N GLU A 470 -16.88 -1.89 6.87
CA GLU A 470 -18.29 -2.08 6.48
C GLU A 470 -18.98 -3.09 7.40
N LEU A 471 -18.38 -4.27 7.64
CA LEU A 471 -18.91 -5.29 8.55
C LEU A 471 -18.99 -4.79 10.00
N VAL A 472 -17.95 -4.17 10.51
CA VAL A 472 -17.92 -3.60 11.85
C VAL A 472 -19.05 -2.58 12.03
N THR A 473 -19.27 -1.73 11.04
CA THR A 473 -20.30 -0.68 11.08
C THR A 473 -21.71 -1.28 11.19
N VAL A 474 -22.02 -2.32 10.41
CA VAL A 474 -23.35 -2.95 10.47
C VAL A 474 -23.55 -3.78 11.74
N TYR A 475 -22.52 -4.47 12.23
CA TYR A 475 -22.60 -5.19 13.50
C TYR A 475 -22.79 -4.23 14.70
N GLN A 476 -22.20 -3.04 14.66
CA GLN A 476 -22.45 -1.99 15.69
C GLN A 476 -23.89 -1.49 15.71
N GLN A 477 -24.57 -1.50 14.56
CA GLN A 477 -25.96 -1.04 14.44
C GLN A 477 -26.99 -2.11 14.85
N GLN A 478 -26.59 -3.37 14.94
CA GLN A 478 -27.48 -4.45 15.37
C GLN A 478 -27.69 -4.42 16.88
N GLU A 479 -28.92 -4.77 17.32
CA GLU A 479 -29.25 -4.83 18.77
C GLU A 479 -28.42 -5.89 19.53
N GLU A 480 -28.00 -6.96 18.85
CA GLU A 480 -27.13 -8.00 19.36
C GLU A 480 -25.65 -7.67 19.08
N GLN A 481 -25.06 -6.81 19.88
CA GLN A 481 -23.62 -6.45 19.78
C GLN A 481 -22.67 -7.59 20.23
N THR A 482 -23.19 -8.72 20.69
CA THR A 482 -22.44 -9.88 21.19
C THR A 482 -22.38 -11.01 20.15
N ASN A 483 -21.83 -10.72 18.97
CA ASN A 483 -21.65 -11.69 17.91
C ASN A 483 -20.16 -12.07 17.77
N TRP A 484 -19.86 -13.37 17.59
CA TRP A 484 -18.51 -13.86 17.38
C TRP A 484 -17.88 -13.29 16.10
N ASN A 485 -18.63 -13.19 14.99
CA ASN A 485 -18.14 -12.63 13.72
C ASN A 485 -17.82 -11.13 13.84
N TYR A 486 -18.57 -10.40 14.67
CA TYR A 486 -18.24 -9.01 15.00
C TYR A 486 -16.89 -8.93 15.73
N ALA A 487 -16.69 -9.72 16.77
CA ALA A 487 -15.43 -9.77 17.51
C ALA A 487 -14.26 -10.23 16.62
N ALA A 488 -14.49 -11.16 15.70
CA ALA A 488 -13.50 -11.63 14.73
C ALA A 488 -13.16 -10.54 13.70
N SER A 489 -14.16 -9.82 13.17
CA SER A 489 -13.97 -8.68 12.27
C SER A 489 -13.11 -7.58 12.91
N LEU A 490 -13.38 -7.26 14.17
CA LEU A 490 -12.56 -6.32 14.95
C LEU A 490 -11.12 -6.83 15.16
N THR A 491 -10.94 -8.15 15.36
CA THR A 491 -9.60 -8.75 15.46
C THR A 491 -8.83 -8.61 14.14
N SER A 492 -9.45 -8.96 13.00
CA SER A 492 -8.85 -8.83 11.67
C SER A 492 -8.53 -7.37 11.35
N LEU A 493 -9.45 -6.46 11.66
CA LEU A 493 -9.22 -5.02 11.49
C LEU A 493 -8.05 -4.51 12.35
N GLY A 494 -7.95 -4.99 13.61
CA GLY A 494 -6.80 -4.70 14.46
C GLY A 494 -5.47 -5.20 13.88
N ASN A 495 -5.46 -6.40 13.29
CA ASN A 495 -4.29 -6.96 12.61
C ASN A 495 -3.91 -6.13 11.37
N VAL A 496 -4.90 -5.70 10.58
CA VAL A 496 -4.68 -4.84 9.40
C VAL A 496 -4.06 -3.49 9.82
N TYR A 497 -4.59 -2.84 10.85
CA TYR A 497 -4.00 -1.58 11.35
C TYR A 497 -2.62 -1.78 11.99
N TYR A 498 -2.36 -2.95 12.58
CA TYR A 498 -1.01 -3.32 13.03
C TYR A 498 -0.04 -3.39 11.84
N SER A 499 -0.41 -4.06 10.74
CA SER A 499 0.41 -4.16 9.52
C SER A 499 0.60 -2.80 8.83
N LEU A 500 -0.37 -1.90 8.93
CA LEU A 500 -0.25 -0.50 8.48
C LEU A 500 0.64 0.36 9.40
N GLY A 501 1.08 -0.16 10.57
CA GLY A 501 1.84 0.59 11.55
C GLY A 501 0.99 1.58 12.38
N GLU A 502 -0.34 1.55 12.24
CA GLU A 502 -1.26 2.39 13.01
C GLU A 502 -1.58 1.74 14.35
N TYR A 503 -0.57 1.57 15.19
CA TYR A 503 -0.63 0.78 16.42
C TYR A 503 -1.71 1.23 17.41
N GLN A 504 -2.01 2.52 17.46
CA GLN A 504 -3.06 3.01 18.39
C GLN A 504 -4.43 2.50 17.96
N LYS A 505 -4.76 2.53 16.67
CA LYS A 505 -6.01 1.96 16.14
C LYS A 505 -6.06 0.44 16.34
N ALA A 506 -4.92 -0.23 16.12
CA ALA A 506 -4.83 -1.68 16.37
C ALA A 506 -5.17 -2.02 17.84
N ILE A 507 -4.65 -1.25 18.81
CA ILE A 507 -4.98 -1.40 20.22
C ILE A 507 -6.48 -1.21 20.46
N GLU A 508 -7.08 -0.16 19.91
CA GLU A 508 -8.50 0.15 20.08
C GLU A 508 -9.39 -0.98 19.57
N PHE A 509 -9.13 -1.51 18.37
CA PHE A 509 -9.90 -2.62 17.80
C PHE A 509 -9.68 -3.93 18.55
N HIS A 510 -8.46 -4.26 18.95
CA HIS A 510 -8.21 -5.45 19.76
C HIS A 510 -8.85 -5.36 21.16
N GLN A 511 -8.92 -4.16 21.76
CA GLN A 511 -9.62 -3.96 23.04
C GLN A 511 -11.14 -4.12 22.90
N GLN A 512 -11.74 -3.60 21.81
CA GLN A 512 -13.15 -3.80 21.53
C GLN A 512 -13.46 -5.28 21.31
N SER A 513 -12.65 -5.98 20.50
CA SER A 513 -12.76 -7.42 20.30
C SER A 513 -12.66 -8.20 21.61
N LEU A 514 -11.70 -7.84 22.48
CA LEU A 514 -11.50 -8.44 23.80
C LEU A 514 -12.74 -8.30 24.70
N ALA A 515 -13.35 -7.10 24.70
CA ALA A 515 -14.55 -6.84 25.48
C ALA A 515 -15.70 -7.76 25.08
N ILE A 516 -15.96 -7.89 23.78
CA ILE A 516 -17.02 -8.76 23.26
C ILE A 516 -16.72 -10.22 23.56
N LYS A 517 -15.48 -10.71 23.32
CA LYS A 517 -15.09 -12.10 23.57
C LYS A 517 -15.25 -12.49 25.03
N ARG A 518 -15.00 -11.57 25.96
CA ARG A 518 -15.28 -11.76 27.39
C ARG A 518 -16.78 -11.88 27.67
N GLU A 519 -17.58 -11.03 27.06
CA GLU A 519 -19.02 -11.01 27.25
C GLU A 519 -19.68 -12.30 26.76
N ILE A 520 -19.25 -12.81 25.58
CA ILE A 520 -19.76 -14.06 25.01
C ILE A 520 -19.12 -15.32 25.64
N GLY A 521 -18.13 -15.17 26.51
CA GLY A 521 -17.44 -16.29 27.16
C GLY A 521 -16.46 -17.03 26.24
N ASP A 522 -16.03 -16.44 25.11
CA ASP A 522 -15.02 -17.01 24.21
C ASP A 522 -13.62 -16.87 24.82
N ARG A 523 -13.27 -17.80 25.72
CA ARG A 523 -11.97 -17.82 26.41
C ARG A 523 -10.80 -17.96 25.45
N GLY A 524 -10.94 -18.73 24.37
CA GLY A 524 -9.92 -18.89 23.32
C GLY A 524 -9.67 -17.59 22.59
N GLY A 525 -10.74 -16.93 22.17
CA GLY A 525 -10.70 -15.61 21.54
C GLY A 525 -10.17 -14.52 22.48
N GLU A 526 -10.55 -14.54 23.76
CA GLU A 526 -10.01 -13.63 24.77
C GLU A 526 -8.47 -13.73 24.85
N ALA A 527 -7.94 -14.96 24.94
CA ALA A 527 -6.50 -15.20 24.97
C ALA A 527 -5.81 -14.71 23.67
N THR A 528 -6.46 -14.88 22.51
CA THR A 528 -5.95 -14.37 21.23
C THR A 528 -5.88 -12.85 21.23
N SER A 529 -6.92 -12.16 21.73
CA SER A 529 -6.92 -10.69 21.81
C SER A 529 -5.82 -10.16 22.74
N TYR A 530 -5.58 -10.83 23.88
CA TYR A 530 -4.44 -10.51 24.73
C TYR A 530 -3.11 -10.71 24.05
N ASN A 531 -2.96 -11.82 23.31
CA ASN A 531 -1.73 -12.08 22.55
C ASN A 531 -1.46 -10.98 21.53
N ASN A 532 -2.49 -10.57 20.77
CA ASN A 532 -2.36 -9.51 19.78
C ASN A 532 -2.02 -8.15 20.42
N LEU A 533 -2.68 -7.79 21.53
CA LEU A 533 -2.31 -6.60 22.31
C LEU A 533 -0.84 -6.66 22.77
N GLY A 534 -0.40 -7.82 23.28
CA GLY A 534 1.01 -8.04 23.65
C GLY A 534 1.97 -7.79 22.47
N THR A 535 1.61 -8.26 21.26
CA THR A 535 2.39 -8.03 20.04
C THR A 535 2.44 -6.55 19.64
N VAL A 536 1.31 -5.83 19.72
CA VAL A 536 1.27 -4.39 19.42
C VAL A 536 2.13 -3.61 20.43
N TYR A 537 2.02 -3.88 21.73
CA TYR A 537 2.85 -3.21 22.76
C TYR A 537 4.33 -3.56 22.63
N TYR A 538 4.65 -4.79 22.17
CA TYR A 538 6.03 -5.16 21.85
C TYR A 538 6.59 -4.28 20.71
N SER A 539 5.82 -4.07 19.64
CA SER A 539 6.23 -3.22 18.51
C SER A 539 6.36 -1.74 18.87
N LEU A 540 5.57 -1.27 19.84
CA LEU A 540 5.71 0.05 20.44
C LEU A 540 6.95 0.20 21.36
N GLY A 541 7.63 -0.91 21.70
CA GLY A 541 8.74 -0.92 22.66
C GLY A 541 8.28 -0.91 24.13
N GLU A 542 6.97 -1.01 24.40
CA GLU A 542 6.40 -1.06 25.75
C GLU A 542 6.44 -2.48 26.33
N TYR A 543 7.66 -3.00 26.51
CA TYR A 543 7.92 -4.41 26.82
C TYR A 543 7.23 -4.91 28.11
N GLN A 544 7.11 -4.07 29.14
CA GLN A 544 6.45 -4.48 30.38
C GLN A 544 4.97 -4.80 30.13
N LYS A 545 4.26 -3.95 29.38
CA LYS A 545 2.87 -4.21 28.98
C LYS A 545 2.76 -5.44 28.07
N ALA A 546 3.70 -5.61 27.15
CA ALA A 546 3.74 -6.79 26.29
C ALA A 546 3.84 -8.08 27.12
N ILE A 547 4.72 -8.10 28.13
CA ILE A 547 4.85 -9.23 29.07
C ILE A 547 3.53 -9.49 29.78
N GLU A 548 2.90 -8.44 30.34
CA GLU A 548 1.64 -8.56 31.06
C GLU A 548 0.53 -9.17 30.18
N PHE A 549 0.38 -8.70 28.96
CA PHE A 549 -0.62 -9.22 28.02
C PHE A 549 -0.32 -10.65 27.56
N HIS A 550 0.93 -10.97 27.23
CA HIS A 550 1.29 -12.36 26.88
C HIS A 550 1.14 -13.32 28.07
N GLN A 551 1.36 -12.87 29.32
CA GLN A 551 1.11 -13.66 30.51
C GLN A 551 -0.39 -13.90 30.75
N GLN A 552 -1.26 -12.90 30.47
CA GLN A 552 -2.71 -13.08 30.54
C GLN A 552 -3.18 -14.09 29.49
N SER A 553 -2.67 -13.99 28.25
CA SER A 553 -2.94 -15.01 27.23
C SER A 553 -2.51 -16.40 27.66
N LEU A 554 -1.27 -16.53 28.17
CA LEU A 554 -0.72 -17.80 28.68
C LEU A 554 -1.57 -18.43 29.78
N ALA A 555 -2.02 -17.61 30.74
CA ALA A 555 -2.85 -18.07 31.86
C ALA A 555 -4.17 -18.70 31.35
N ILE A 556 -4.82 -18.02 30.38
CA ILE A 556 -6.07 -18.53 29.80
C ILE A 556 -5.81 -19.77 28.95
N LYS A 557 -4.76 -19.80 28.13
CA LYS A 557 -4.40 -20.96 27.28
C LYS A 557 -4.19 -22.21 28.14
N ARG A 558 -3.53 -22.07 29.31
CA ARG A 558 -3.38 -23.16 30.28
C ARG A 558 -4.72 -23.57 30.92
N GLU A 559 -5.56 -22.60 31.28
CA GLU A 559 -6.90 -22.85 31.86
C GLU A 559 -7.77 -23.69 30.90
N ILE A 560 -7.76 -23.37 29.60
CA ILE A 560 -8.59 -24.08 28.62
C ILE A 560 -7.91 -25.30 28.00
N GLY A 561 -6.66 -25.60 28.40
CA GLY A 561 -5.91 -26.75 27.87
C GLY A 561 -5.39 -26.59 26.45
N ASP A 562 -5.35 -25.35 25.92
CA ASP A 562 -4.81 -25.06 24.59
C ASP A 562 -3.26 -25.11 24.61
N ARG A 563 -2.71 -26.30 24.42
CA ARG A 563 -1.25 -26.53 24.46
C ARG A 563 -0.51 -25.81 23.33
N GLY A 564 -1.12 -25.71 22.12
CA GLY A 564 -0.53 -24.96 21.01
C GLY A 564 -0.44 -23.45 21.30
N GLY A 565 -1.54 -22.89 21.80
CA GLY A 565 -1.56 -21.50 22.24
C GLY A 565 -0.66 -21.19 23.43
N GLU A 566 -0.51 -22.17 24.37
CA GLU A 566 0.46 -22.07 25.48
C GLU A 566 1.91 -21.96 24.93
N ALA A 567 2.29 -22.80 23.98
CA ALA A 567 3.61 -22.77 23.32
C ALA A 567 3.84 -21.43 22.61
N THR A 568 2.84 -20.92 21.87
CA THR A 568 2.91 -19.62 21.19
C THR A 568 3.13 -18.48 22.20
N SER A 569 2.40 -18.48 23.33
CA SER A 569 2.56 -17.45 24.38
C SER A 569 3.97 -17.49 25.01
N TYR A 570 4.54 -18.69 25.21
CA TYR A 570 5.91 -18.81 25.66
C TYR A 570 6.93 -18.29 24.64
N ASN A 571 6.74 -18.60 23.35
CA ASN A 571 7.62 -18.11 22.30
C ASN A 571 7.61 -16.57 22.22
N ASN A 572 6.44 -15.96 22.35
CA ASN A 572 6.30 -14.50 22.37
C ASN A 572 6.96 -13.88 23.63
N LEU A 573 6.76 -14.46 24.80
CA LEU A 573 7.48 -14.03 26.01
C LEU A 573 9.00 -14.14 25.81
N GLY A 574 9.49 -15.24 25.23
CA GLY A 574 10.90 -15.40 24.87
C GLY A 574 11.41 -14.26 23.98
N THR A 575 10.64 -13.88 22.98
CA THR A 575 10.95 -12.75 22.07
C THR A 575 10.99 -11.41 22.81
N VAL A 576 10.06 -11.14 23.73
CA VAL A 576 10.06 -9.91 24.53
C VAL A 576 11.28 -9.86 25.45
N TYR A 577 11.61 -10.95 26.16
CA TYR A 577 12.79 -11.02 27.05
C TYR A 577 14.10 -10.94 26.25
N TYR A 578 14.15 -11.51 25.04
CA TYR A 578 15.27 -11.31 24.13
C TYR A 578 15.50 -9.82 23.81
N SER A 579 14.42 -9.08 23.51
CA SER A 579 14.50 -7.65 23.20
C SER A 579 14.86 -6.78 24.39
N LEU A 580 14.53 -7.22 25.62
CA LEU A 580 15.00 -6.61 26.87
C LEU A 580 16.48 -6.91 27.18
N GLY A 581 17.11 -7.81 26.41
CA GLY A 581 18.47 -8.32 26.68
C GLY A 581 18.53 -9.37 27.78
N GLU A 582 17.38 -9.83 28.34
CA GLU A 582 17.32 -10.87 29.37
C GLU A 582 17.47 -12.27 28.72
N TYR A 583 18.60 -12.53 28.10
CA TYR A 583 18.85 -13.69 27.23
C TYR A 583 18.61 -15.03 27.92
N GLN A 584 18.94 -15.16 29.20
CA GLN A 584 18.75 -16.42 29.93
C GLN A 584 17.25 -16.76 30.06
N LYS A 585 16.40 -15.76 30.39
CA LYS A 585 14.95 -15.96 30.42
C LYS A 585 14.38 -16.24 29.04
N ALA A 586 14.90 -15.56 28.01
CA ALA A 586 14.49 -15.81 26.64
C ALA A 586 14.75 -17.28 26.24
N ILE A 587 15.93 -17.83 26.56
CA ILE A 587 16.24 -19.24 26.35
C ILE A 587 15.24 -20.14 27.09
N GLU A 588 14.97 -19.89 28.36
CA GLU A 588 14.03 -20.66 29.16
C GLU A 588 12.62 -20.70 28.55
N PHE A 589 12.11 -19.55 28.09
CA PHE A 589 10.79 -19.46 27.48
C PHE A 589 10.75 -20.16 26.11
N HIS A 590 11.74 -19.96 25.24
CA HIS A 590 11.79 -20.68 23.96
C HIS A 590 11.96 -22.19 24.15
N GLN A 591 12.68 -22.64 25.19
CA GLN A 591 12.77 -24.08 25.52
C GLN A 591 11.45 -24.65 26.04
N GLN A 592 10.66 -23.88 26.81
CA GLN A 592 9.32 -24.29 27.23
C GLN A 592 8.39 -24.43 26.03
N SER A 593 8.43 -23.45 25.09
CA SER A 593 7.71 -23.55 23.83
C SER A 593 8.10 -24.80 23.04
N LEU A 594 9.41 -25.03 22.87
CA LEU A 594 9.96 -26.19 22.16
C LEU A 594 9.55 -27.53 22.78
N ALA A 595 9.53 -27.61 24.11
CA ALA A 595 9.11 -28.83 24.81
C ALA A 595 7.64 -29.16 24.50
N ILE A 596 6.76 -28.16 24.53
CA ILE A 596 5.33 -28.34 24.27
C ILE A 596 5.08 -28.68 22.80
N THR A 597 5.70 -27.93 21.85
CA THR A 597 5.48 -28.16 20.42
C THR A 597 5.91 -29.57 20.00
N ARG A 598 6.99 -30.10 20.61
CA ARG A 598 7.40 -31.49 20.43
C ARG A 598 6.41 -32.49 21.04
N GLU A 599 5.89 -32.19 22.25
CA GLU A 599 4.89 -33.01 22.91
C GLU A 599 3.62 -33.19 22.07
N ILE A 600 3.14 -32.10 21.46
CA ILE A 600 1.90 -32.10 20.66
C ILE A 600 2.12 -32.41 19.17
N GLY A 601 3.38 -32.57 18.73
CA GLY A 601 3.71 -32.83 17.33
C GLY A 601 3.58 -31.59 16.41
N ASP A 602 3.54 -30.38 16.97
CA ASP A 602 3.49 -29.13 16.20
C ASP A 602 4.88 -28.83 15.60
N ARG A 603 5.10 -29.30 14.38
CA ARG A 603 6.35 -29.14 13.66
C ARG A 603 6.64 -27.67 13.31
N GLY A 604 5.60 -26.88 12.99
CA GLY A 604 5.72 -25.45 12.70
C GLY A 604 6.19 -24.67 13.93
N GLY A 605 5.52 -24.87 15.06
CA GLY A 605 5.89 -24.29 16.36
C GLY A 605 7.27 -24.73 16.85
N GLU A 606 7.67 -26.00 16.56
CA GLU A 606 9.01 -26.49 16.85
C GLU A 606 10.06 -25.69 16.06
N ALA A 607 9.86 -25.47 14.76
CA ALA A 607 10.74 -24.68 13.92
C ALA A 607 10.84 -23.21 14.40
N ALA A 608 9.72 -22.59 14.76
CA ALA A 608 9.69 -21.22 15.29
C ALA A 608 10.48 -21.10 16.62
N SER A 609 10.34 -22.08 17.52
CA SER A 609 11.10 -22.12 18.77
C SER A 609 12.60 -22.23 18.53
N TYR A 610 13.02 -22.99 17.52
CA TYR A 610 14.43 -23.06 17.12
C TYR A 610 14.96 -21.75 16.55
N ILE A 611 14.15 -21.00 15.76
CA ILE A 611 14.52 -19.66 15.30
C ILE A 611 14.73 -18.73 16.50
N GLY A 612 13.81 -18.75 17.48
CA GLY A 612 13.95 -17.97 18.70
C GLY A 612 15.26 -18.27 19.46
N LEU A 613 15.57 -19.54 19.66
CA LEU A 613 16.83 -19.96 20.28
C LEU A 613 18.05 -19.52 19.45
N GLY A 614 18.00 -19.69 18.12
CA GLY A 614 19.04 -19.25 17.21
C GLY A 614 19.35 -17.75 17.36
N ASN A 615 18.32 -16.91 17.42
CA ASN A 615 18.43 -15.45 17.61
C ASN A 615 19.15 -15.13 18.94
N VAL A 616 18.76 -15.79 20.03
CA VAL A 616 19.36 -15.56 21.35
C VAL A 616 20.84 -15.97 21.37
N TYR A 617 21.18 -17.16 20.86
CA TYR A 617 22.57 -17.64 20.82
C TYR A 617 23.45 -16.82 19.87
N GLN A 618 22.90 -16.31 18.77
CA GLN A 618 23.58 -15.34 17.91
C GLN A 618 23.97 -14.08 18.68
N SER A 619 23.02 -13.51 19.46
CA SER A 619 23.27 -12.29 20.25
C SER A 619 24.26 -12.52 21.40
N LEU A 620 24.33 -13.73 21.95
CA LEU A 620 25.33 -14.11 22.92
C LEU A 620 26.74 -14.36 22.30
N GLY A 621 26.86 -14.34 20.97
CA GLY A 621 28.10 -14.65 20.25
C GLY A 621 28.39 -16.14 20.13
N GLU A 622 27.46 -17.01 20.55
CA GLU A 622 27.57 -18.45 20.44
C GLU A 622 27.15 -18.95 19.05
N TYR A 623 27.87 -18.48 18.02
CA TYR A 623 27.47 -18.60 16.61
C TYR A 623 27.31 -20.06 16.15
N GLN A 624 28.10 -20.99 16.65
CA GLN A 624 27.98 -22.41 16.27
C GLN A 624 26.65 -23.01 16.71
N LYS A 625 26.19 -22.71 17.94
CA LYS A 625 24.88 -23.14 18.41
C LYS A 625 23.75 -22.48 17.64
N ALA A 626 23.90 -21.19 17.33
CA ALA A 626 22.89 -20.48 16.50
C ALA A 626 22.73 -21.16 15.14
N ILE A 627 23.83 -21.51 14.46
CA ILE A 627 23.80 -22.24 13.18
C ILE A 627 23.06 -23.57 13.34
N GLU A 628 23.36 -24.35 14.40
CA GLU A 628 22.71 -25.63 14.65
C GLU A 628 21.20 -25.50 14.81
N PHE A 629 20.74 -24.50 15.56
CA PHE A 629 19.29 -24.24 15.72
C PHE A 629 18.61 -23.80 14.43
N TYR A 630 19.20 -22.89 13.65
CA TYR A 630 18.63 -22.50 12.36
C TYR A 630 18.63 -23.65 11.35
N GLN A 631 19.62 -24.54 11.38
CA GLN A 631 19.63 -25.74 10.53
C GLN A 631 18.52 -26.74 10.94
N GLN A 632 18.25 -26.89 12.24
CA GLN A 632 17.14 -27.71 12.72
C GLN A 632 15.77 -27.10 12.25
N SER A 633 15.58 -25.80 12.38
CA SER A 633 14.39 -25.12 11.85
C SER A 633 14.26 -25.31 10.34
N LEU A 634 15.36 -25.10 9.59
CA LEU A 634 15.39 -25.27 8.13
C LEU A 634 15.03 -26.70 7.68
N ALA A 635 15.51 -27.71 8.40
CA ALA A 635 15.17 -29.11 8.10
C ALA A 635 13.67 -29.37 8.27
N ILE A 636 13.07 -28.85 9.36
CA ILE A 636 11.66 -29.02 9.66
C ILE A 636 10.79 -28.26 8.65
N THR A 637 11.08 -26.99 8.39
CA THR A 637 10.27 -26.16 7.48
C THR A 637 10.26 -26.72 6.06
N ARG A 638 11.37 -27.33 5.62
CA ARG A 638 11.43 -28.06 4.35
C ARG A 638 10.59 -29.35 4.38
N GLU A 639 10.66 -30.10 5.49
CA GLU A 639 9.88 -31.34 5.69
C GLU A 639 8.38 -31.07 5.58
N ILE A 640 7.88 -29.99 6.19
CA ILE A 640 6.46 -29.65 6.23
C ILE A 640 6.00 -28.76 5.06
N GLY A 641 6.94 -28.33 4.19
CA GLY A 641 6.63 -27.44 3.07
C GLY A 641 6.39 -25.99 3.47
N ASP A 642 6.74 -25.58 4.70
CA ASP A 642 6.61 -24.19 5.15
C ASP A 642 7.68 -23.30 4.49
N ARG A 643 7.30 -22.68 3.39
CA ARG A 643 8.21 -21.83 2.61
C ARG A 643 8.57 -20.52 3.32
N ALA A 644 7.65 -19.95 4.11
CA ALA A 644 7.92 -18.74 4.89
C ALA A 644 8.94 -19.03 6.03
N GLY A 645 8.73 -20.10 6.78
CA GLY A 645 9.68 -20.57 7.79
C GLY A 645 11.05 -20.97 7.21
N GLU A 646 11.06 -21.55 6.00
CA GLU A 646 12.32 -21.82 5.29
C GLU A 646 13.09 -20.52 4.99
N ALA A 647 12.40 -19.48 4.50
CA ALA A 647 12.99 -18.18 4.24
C ALA A 647 13.52 -17.51 5.53
N ALA A 648 12.75 -17.58 6.62
CA ALA A 648 13.18 -17.07 7.94
C ALA A 648 14.44 -17.79 8.48
N SER A 649 14.52 -19.11 8.30
CA SER A 649 15.70 -19.90 8.69
C SER A 649 16.94 -19.49 7.88
N TYR A 650 16.79 -19.21 6.59
CA TYR A 650 17.88 -18.69 5.77
C TYR A 650 18.33 -17.29 6.19
N ILE A 651 17.40 -16.42 6.58
CA ILE A 651 17.72 -15.09 7.13
C ILE A 651 18.58 -15.26 8.39
N GLY A 652 18.20 -16.14 9.31
CA GLY A 652 18.97 -16.41 10.51
C GLY A 652 20.39 -16.89 10.20
N LEU A 653 20.53 -17.86 9.30
CA LEU A 653 21.85 -18.35 8.86
C LEU A 653 22.68 -17.22 8.23
N GLY A 654 22.08 -16.43 7.33
CA GLY A 654 22.74 -15.29 6.70
C GLY A 654 23.29 -14.29 7.72
N ASN A 655 22.49 -13.94 8.72
CA ASN A 655 22.88 -13.03 9.80
C ASN A 655 24.04 -13.57 10.64
N VAL A 656 24.04 -14.87 10.96
CA VAL A 656 25.16 -15.49 11.71
C VAL A 656 26.45 -15.50 10.88
N TYR A 657 26.35 -15.86 9.60
CA TYR A 657 27.56 -15.85 8.73
C TYR A 657 28.08 -14.43 8.49
N GLN A 658 27.19 -13.41 8.43
CA GLN A 658 27.62 -12.00 8.44
C GLN A 658 28.38 -11.66 9.74
N SER A 659 27.87 -12.09 10.90
CA SER A 659 28.53 -11.86 12.21
C SER A 659 29.88 -12.56 12.31
N LEU A 660 30.08 -13.71 11.65
CA LEU A 660 31.34 -14.44 11.53
C LEU A 660 32.31 -13.80 10.51
N GLY A 661 31.87 -12.79 9.73
CA GLY A 661 32.67 -12.21 8.64
C GLY A 661 32.71 -13.07 7.37
N GLU A 662 31.91 -14.14 7.28
CA GLU A 662 31.80 -15.01 6.12
C GLU A 662 30.75 -14.44 5.12
N TYR A 663 31.02 -13.23 4.61
CA TYR A 663 30.05 -12.42 3.86
C TYR A 663 29.53 -13.10 2.60
N GLN A 664 30.32 -13.91 1.91
CA GLN A 664 29.88 -14.62 0.71
C GLN A 664 28.78 -15.63 1.02
N LYS A 665 28.92 -16.40 2.11
CA LYS A 665 27.85 -17.31 2.56
C LYS A 665 26.60 -16.53 3.03
N ALA A 666 26.80 -15.40 3.71
CA ALA A 666 25.69 -14.55 4.13
C ALA A 666 24.86 -14.08 2.92
N ILE A 667 25.52 -13.62 1.85
CA ILE A 667 24.85 -13.24 0.59
C ILE A 667 24.08 -14.42 0.01
N GLU A 668 24.68 -15.61 -0.07
CA GLU A 668 24.03 -16.81 -0.62
C GLU A 668 22.74 -17.16 0.15
N PHE A 669 22.77 -17.14 1.48
CA PHE A 669 21.58 -17.42 2.30
C PHE A 669 20.50 -16.35 2.16
N HIS A 670 20.86 -15.07 2.17
CA HIS A 670 19.87 -13.99 1.97
C HIS A 670 19.28 -14.01 0.55
N GLN A 671 20.05 -14.42 -0.46
CA GLN A 671 19.53 -14.61 -1.83
C GLN A 671 18.56 -15.80 -1.91
N GLN A 672 18.82 -16.90 -1.17
CA GLN A 672 17.89 -18.03 -1.09
C GLN A 672 16.57 -17.61 -0.42
N SER A 673 16.64 -16.85 0.68
CA SER A 673 15.45 -16.27 1.31
C SER A 673 14.69 -15.37 0.33
N LEU A 674 15.38 -14.45 -0.34
CA LEU A 674 14.77 -13.54 -1.31
C LEU A 674 14.07 -14.26 -2.47
N ALA A 675 14.68 -15.35 -2.99
CA ALA A 675 14.08 -16.14 -4.05
C ALA A 675 12.78 -16.83 -3.59
N ILE A 676 12.72 -17.27 -2.34
CA ILE A 676 11.54 -17.89 -1.76
C ILE A 676 10.44 -16.84 -1.54
N THR A 677 10.75 -15.74 -0.84
CA THR A 677 9.77 -14.70 -0.48
C THR A 677 9.11 -14.10 -1.72
N ARG A 678 9.88 -13.87 -2.78
CA ARG A 678 9.35 -13.48 -4.09
C ARG A 678 8.40 -14.52 -4.68
N LYS A 679 8.76 -15.81 -4.62
CA LYS A 679 7.93 -16.87 -5.19
C LYS A 679 6.60 -17.03 -4.47
N ILE A 680 6.58 -16.86 -3.14
CA ILE A 680 5.32 -16.95 -2.35
C ILE A 680 4.56 -15.63 -2.29
N GLY A 681 5.16 -14.54 -2.80
CA GLY A 681 4.58 -13.20 -2.77
C GLY A 681 4.57 -12.54 -1.38
N ASP A 682 5.41 -13.01 -0.47
CA ASP A 682 5.58 -12.42 0.86
C ASP A 682 6.46 -11.17 0.75
N ARG A 683 5.80 -10.04 0.61
CA ARG A 683 6.45 -8.75 0.35
C ARG A 683 7.19 -8.20 1.55
N GLU A 684 6.67 -8.41 2.76
CA GLU A 684 7.33 -7.96 3.99
C GLU A 684 8.69 -8.66 4.16
N SER A 685 8.69 -10.00 4.06
CA SER A 685 9.93 -10.79 4.13
C SER A 685 10.87 -10.54 2.94
N GLU A 686 10.35 -10.20 1.76
CA GLU A 686 11.16 -9.76 0.61
C GLU A 686 11.91 -8.47 0.93
N ALA A 687 11.22 -7.45 1.46
CA ALA A 687 11.85 -6.20 1.89
C ALA A 687 12.92 -6.42 2.95
N TYR A 688 12.65 -7.31 3.91
CA TYR A 688 13.58 -7.66 4.96
C TYR A 688 14.84 -8.35 4.39
N SER A 689 14.67 -9.25 3.41
CA SER A 689 15.79 -9.92 2.73
C SER A 689 16.69 -8.93 1.97
N TYR A 690 16.11 -7.94 1.31
CA TYR A 690 16.86 -6.85 0.69
C TYR A 690 17.60 -6.00 1.71
N GLY A 691 16.97 -5.66 2.83
CA GLY A 691 17.63 -4.94 3.93
C GLY A 691 18.86 -5.67 4.46
N ASN A 692 18.76 -6.99 4.60
CA ASN A 692 19.87 -7.82 5.06
C ASN A 692 21.00 -7.94 4.02
N LEU A 693 20.68 -8.07 2.73
CA LEU A 693 21.68 -7.96 1.67
C LEU A 693 22.41 -6.61 1.73
N GLY A 694 21.67 -5.52 1.91
CA GLY A 694 22.23 -4.20 2.14
C GLY A 694 23.20 -4.16 3.33
N ASN A 695 22.85 -4.80 4.47
CA ASN A 695 23.70 -4.89 5.65
C ASN A 695 25.01 -5.64 5.35
N VAL A 696 24.96 -6.73 4.59
CA VAL A 696 26.16 -7.48 4.20
C VAL A 696 27.08 -6.66 3.31
N TYR A 697 26.53 -5.99 2.28
CA TYR A 697 27.33 -5.13 1.40
C TYR A 697 27.87 -3.89 2.12
N TYR A 698 27.13 -3.34 3.09
CA TYR A 698 27.64 -2.31 3.98
C TYR A 698 28.85 -2.79 4.79
N SER A 699 28.78 -4.01 5.36
CA SER A 699 29.87 -4.62 6.11
C SER A 699 31.11 -4.93 5.24
N LEU A 700 30.89 -5.19 3.94
CA LEU A 700 31.95 -5.36 2.94
C LEU A 700 32.60 -4.01 2.53
N GLY A 701 32.02 -2.87 2.90
CA GLY A 701 32.42 -1.55 2.42
C GLY A 701 31.95 -1.22 0.99
N GLU A 702 31.10 -2.07 0.38
CA GLU A 702 30.53 -1.87 -0.93
C GLU A 702 29.28 -0.96 -0.83
N TYR A 703 29.51 0.28 -0.40
CA TYR A 703 28.44 1.23 -0.02
C TYR A 703 27.43 1.50 -1.11
N GLN A 704 27.83 1.56 -2.39
CA GLN A 704 26.90 1.80 -3.50
C GLN A 704 25.89 0.65 -3.63
N LYS A 705 26.33 -0.59 -3.55
CA LYS A 705 25.42 -1.75 -3.56
C LYS A 705 24.52 -1.78 -2.32
N ALA A 706 25.06 -1.42 -1.16
CA ALA A 706 24.25 -1.31 0.05
C ALA A 706 23.11 -0.30 -0.12
N ILE A 707 23.38 0.88 -0.72
CA ILE A 707 22.37 1.88 -1.04
C ILE A 707 21.30 1.29 -1.97
N GLU A 708 21.70 0.59 -3.05
CA GLU A 708 20.77 -0.03 -4.01
C GLU A 708 19.84 -1.04 -3.31
N PHE A 709 20.37 -1.92 -2.46
CA PHE A 709 19.56 -2.88 -1.73
C PHE A 709 18.65 -2.23 -0.67
N TYR A 710 19.13 -1.21 0.05
CA TYR A 710 18.28 -0.47 0.99
C TYR A 710 17.19 0.33 0.28
N GLN A 711 17.45 0.85 -0.93
CA GLN A 711 16.43 1.49 -1.75
C GLN A 711 15.38 0.49 -2.23
N GLN A 712 15.77 -0.74 -2.58
CA GLN A 712 14.82 -1.82 -2.89
C GLN A 712 13.97 -2.18 -1.68
N SER A 713 14.59 -2.37 -0.50
CA SER A 713 13.87 -2.58 0.75
C SER A 713 12.91 -1.41 1.05
N LEU A 714 13.41 -0.17 0.92
CA LEU A 714 12.61 1.04 1.13
C LEU A 714 11.43 1.13 0.15
N ALA A 715 11.65 0.77 -1.12
CA ALA A 715 10.57 0.74 -2.11
C ALA A 715 9.49 -0.24 -1.69
N ILE A 716 9.87 -1.46 -1.29
CA ILE A 716 8.93 -2.49 -0.84
C ILE A 716 8.23 -2.08 0.46
N THR A 717 8.95 -1.66 1.51
CA THR A 717 8.33 -1.27 2.77
C THR A 717 7.36 -0.10 2.59
N ARG A 718 7.65 0.82 1.69
CA ARG A 718 6.73 1.88 1.27
C ARG A 718 5.53 1.36 0.50
N GLU A 719 5.72 0.35 -0.34
CA GLU A 719 4.66 -0.30 -1.10
C GLU A 719 3.62 -0.95 -0.18
N ILE A 720 4.05 -1.73 0.82
CA ILE A 720 3.12 -2.50 1.68
C ILE A 720 2.61 -1.75 2.91
N GLY A 721 2.96 -0.48 3.11
CA GLY A 721 2.54 0.27 4.29
C GLY A 721 3.35 0.00 5.58
N ASP A 722 4.44 -0.80 5.53
CA ASP A 722 5.27 -1.06 6.70
C ASP A 722 6.10 0.18 7.11
N ARG A 723 5.52 1.04 7.93
CA ARG A 723 6.17 2.26 8.45
C ARG A 723 7.40 1.94 9.30
N GLY A 724 7.37 0.81 10.01
CA GLY A 724 8.51 0.33 10.78
C GLY A 724 9.71 -0.01 9.88
N GLY A 725 9.47 -0.80 8.84
CA GLY A 725 10.47 -1.16 7.83
C GLY A 725 10.99 0.05 7.02
N GLU A 726 10.11 1.01 6.70
CA GLU A 726 10.50 2.26 6.06
C GLU A 726 11.48 3.04 6.93
N ALA A 727 11.15 3.25 8.19
CA ALA A 727 12.01 3.93 9.14
C ALA A 727 13.36 3.21 9.31
N LYS A 728 13.37 1.88 9.31
CA LYS A 728 14.58 1.06 9.34
C LYS A 728 15.44 1.27 8.09
N SER A 729 14.82 1.25 6.92
CA SER A 729 15.52 1.49 5.64
C SER A 729 16.15 2.88 5.58
N TYR A 730 15.44 3.92 6.05
CA TYR A 730 16.03 5.26 6.18
C TYR A 730 17.19 5.29 7.17
N GLY A 731 17.06 4.63 8.31
CA GLY A 731 18.15 4.52 9.29
C GLY A 731 19.40 3.87 8.69
N ASN A 732 19.22 2.81 7.91
CA ASN A 732 20.31 2.13 7.22
C ASN A 732 20.97 3.00 6.14
N LEU A 733 20.17 3.70 5.33
CA LEU A 733 20.70 4.68 4.37
C LEU A 733 21.49 5.79 5.08
N GLY A 734 20.98 6.30 6.20
CA GLY A 734 21.69 7.28 7.03
C GLY A 734 23.07 6.77 7.48
N ASN A 735 23.16 5.51 7.93
CA ASN A 735 24.44 4.89 8.33
C ASN A 735 25.42 4.79 7.16
N VAL A 736 24.94 4.46 5.95
CA VAL A 736 25.82 4.41 4.75
C VAL A 736 26.35 5.78 4.41
N TYR A 737 25.50 6.81 4.41
CA TYR A 737 25.93 8.18 4.10
C TYR A 737 26.86 8.78 5.17
N ASP A 738 26.71 8.40 6.46
CA ASP A 738 27.68 8.71 7.51
C ASP A 738 29.05 8.09 7.20
N SER A 739 29.06 6.79 6.81
CA SER A 739 30.30 6.08 6.44
C SER A 739 30.97 6.62 5.18
N LEU A 740 30.20 7.22 4.26
CA LEU A 740 30.70 7.93 3.07
C LEU A 740 31.21 9.35 3.37
N GLY A 741 30.99 9.86 4.60
CA GLY A 741 31.30 11.24 4.99
C GLY A 741 30.29 12.27 4.47
N GLU A 742 29.14 11.82 3.89
CA GLU A 742 28.08 12.70 3.42
C GLU A 742 27.10 13.03 4.57
N TYR A 743 27.63 13.66 5.62
CA TYR A 743 26.95 13.86 6.90
C TYR A 743 25.61 14.57 6.81
N GLN A 744 25.46 15.53 5.89
CA GLN A 744 24.18 16.25 5.74
C GLN A 744 23.05 15.30 5.28
N LYS A 745 23.35 14.43 4.31
CA LYS A 745 22.39 13.41 3.86
C LYS A 745 22.11 12.39 4.98
N ALA A 746 23.15 11.99 5.73
CA ALA A 746 22.98 11.08 6.86
C ALA A 746 22.00 11.67 7.91
N ILE A 747 22.12 12.95 8.24
CA ILE A 747 21.22 13.65 9.15
C ILE A 747 19.79 13.64 8.58
N GLU A 748 19.60 13.98 7.30
CA GLU A 748 18.30 13.99 6.65
C GLU A 748 17.60 12.62 6.72
N PHE A 749 18.30 11.54 6.40
CA PHE A 749 17.77 10.20 6.49
C PHE A 749 17.46 9.74 7.91
N HIS A 750 18.33 10.02 8.87
CA HIS A 750 18.05 9.73 10.28
C HIS A 750 16.89 10.56 10.84
N GLN A 751 16.71 11.81 10.40
CA GLN A 751 15.55 12.61 10.77
C GLN A 751 14.24 12.05 10.18
N GLN A 752 14.25 11.57 8.93
CA GLN A 752 13.11 10.89 8.34
C GLN A 752 12.77 9.62 9.13
N SER A 753 13.76 8.80 9.46
CA SER A 753 13.59 7.63 10.32
C SER A 753 12.98 8.00 11.67
N LEU A 754 13.52 9.03 12.33
CA LEU A 754 13.04 9.51 13.63
C LEU A 754 11.59 10.02 13.56
N ALA A 755 11.25 10.78 12.51
CA ALA A 755 9.91 11.31 12.33
C ALA A 755 8.87 10.17 12.25
N ILE A 756 9.16 9.15 11.45
CA ILE A 756 8.27 7.99 11.31
C ILE A 756 8.17 7.21 12.63
N LYS A 757 9.28 6.94 13.32
CA LYS A 757 9.26 6.21 14.57
C LYS A 757 8.46 6.90 15.66
N ARG A 758 8.49 8.24 15.69
CA ARG A 758 7.60 9.03 16.57
C ARG A 758 6.15 8.95 16.16
N GLU A 759 5.87 9.01 14.85
CA GLU A 759 4.52 8.88 14.30
C GLU A 759 3.87 7.55 14.69
N ILE A 760 4.61 6.45 14.56
CA ILE A 760 4.10 5.10 14.89
C ILE A 760 4.26 4.73 16.38
N GLY A 761 4.85 5.59 17.20
CA GLY A 761 5.08 5.36 18.63
C GLY A 761 6.18 4.35 18.96
N ASP A 762 7.06 3.99 17.98
CA ASP A 762 8.21 3.08 18.24
C ASP A 762 9.26 3.78 19.10
N ARG A 763 9.10 3.71 20.41
CA ARG A 763 9.99 4.35 21.40
C ARG A 763 11.41 3.79 21.34
N ARG A 764 11.58 2.48 21.09
CA ARG A 764 12.91 1.86 20.92
C ARG A 764 13.61 2.37 19.66
N GLY A 765 12.88 2.40 18.55
CA GLY A 765 13.40 2.94 17.31
C GLY A 765 13.69 4.45 17.38
N GLU A 766 12.89 5.22 18.13
CA GLU A 766 13.15 6.64 18.42
C GLU A 766 14.50 6.82 19.12
N ALA A 767 14.75 6.03 20.17
CA ALA A 767 16.03 6.05 20.90
C ALA A 767 17.21 5.68 19.98
N ALA A 768 17.05 4.67 19.12
CA ALA A 768 18.06 4.27 18.15
C ALA A 768 18.37 5.39 17.14
N SER A 769 17.35 6.10 16.65
CA SER A 769 17.52 7.23 15.73
C SER A 769 18.24 8.41 16.38
N TYR A 770 17.94 8.72 17.64
CA TYR A 770 18.69 9.72 18.39
C TYR A 770 20.15 9.32 18.57
N ASN A 771 20.41 8.04 18.87
CA ASN A 771 21.79 7.58 19.01
C ASN A 771 22.58 7.66 17.70
N ASN A 772 21.94 7.37 16.57
CA ASN A 772 22.54 7.51 15.24
C ASN A 772 22.80 8.98 14.88
N LEU A 773 21.84 9.90 15.15
CA LEU A 773 22.07 11.34 15.00
C LEU A 773 23.25 11.82 15.87
N GLY A 774 23.34 11.35 17.12
CA GLY A 774 24.47 11.63 18.00
C GLY A 774 25.82 11.20 17.38
N ASN A 775 25.86 10.00 16.77
CA ASN A 775 27.05 9.52 16.08
C ASN A 775 27.43 10.42 14.89
N VAL A 776 26.48 10.81 14.03
CA VAL A 776 26.72 11.67 12.87
C VAL A 776 27.22 13.06 13.32
N TYR A 777 26.60 13.67 14.34
CA TYR A 777 27.09 14.95 14.90
C TYR A 777 28.46 14.81 15.55
N GLY A 778 28.77 13.64 16.14
CA GLY A 778 30.10 13.31 16.62
C GLY A 778 31.13 13.22 15.49
N SER A 779 30.77 12.61 14.35
CA SER A 779 31.60 12.54 13.14
C SER A 779 31.84 13.93 12.53
N LEU A 780 30.86 14.84 12.58
CA LEU A 780 30.97 16.24 12.18
C LEU A 780 31.84 17.09 13.13
N GLY A 781 32.17 16.60 14.33
CA GLY A 781 32.86 17.38 15.36
C GLY A 781 31.95 18.28 16.20
N GLU A 782 30.59 18.22 15.99
CA GLU A 782 29.60 18.95 16.78
C GLU A 782 29.28 18.21 18.07
N TYR A 783 30.28 17.96 18.91
CA TYR A 783 30.20 17.08 20.07
C TYR A 783 29.14 17.49 21.11
N GLN A 784 28.83 18.76 21.25
CA GLN A 784 27.79 19.20 22.18
C GLN A 784 26.40 18.71 21.75
N LYS A 785 26.09 18.83 20.47
CA LYS A 785 24.84 18.25 19.90
C LYS A 785 24.83 16.73 20.00
N ALA A 786 25.98 16.09 19.77
CA ALA A 786 26.10 14.64 19.92
C ALA A 786 25.73 14.19 21.35
N ILE A 787 26.20 14.90 22.38
CA ILE A 787 25.84 14.64 23.79
C ILE A 787 24.33 14.78 23.99
N GLU A 788 23.71 15.84 23.49
CA GLU A 788 22.28 16.10 23.62
C GLU A 788 21.45 14.94 23.02
N PHE A 789 21.80 14.47 21.81
CA PHE A 789 21.13 13.37 21.17
C PHE A 789 21.35 12.02 21.90
N HIS A 790 22.56 11.72 22.35
CA HIS A 790 22.82 10.52 23.14
C HIS A 790 22.09 10.53 24.49
N GLN A 791 21.92 11.71 25.11
CA GLN A 791 21.15 11.86 26.35
C GLN A 791 19.64 11.65 26.11
N GLN A 792 19.11 12.10 24.96
CA GLN A 792 17.72 11.79 24.58
C GLN A 792 17.52 10.29 24.37
N SER A 793 18.44 9.62 23.68
CA SER A 793 18.44 8.16 23.55
C SER A 793 18.46 7.48 24.92
N LEU A 794 19.37 7.89 25.81
CA LEU A 794 19.51 7.35 27.16
C LEU A 794 18.23 7.52 28.00
N ALA A 795 17.57 8.68 27.92
CA ALA A 795 16.33 8.93 28.63
C ALA A 795 15.23 7.92 28.22
N ILE A 796 15.06 7.72 26.90
CA ILE A 796 14.06 6.82 26.38
C ILE A 796 14.38 5.36 26.71
N THR A 797 15.63 4.91 26.52
CA THR A 797 15.99 3.50 26.82
C THR A 797 15.79 3.14 28.26
N ARG A 798 15.99 4.10 29.19
CA ARG A 798 15.65 3.96 30.62
C ARG A 798 14.15 3.87 30.85
N GLU A 799 13.38 4.74 30.19
CA GLU A 799 11.92 4.77 30.31
C GLU A 799 11.29 3.42 29.91
N ILE A 800 11.76 2.83 28.80
CA ILE A 800 11.24 1.57 28.28
C ILE A 800 11.93 0.32 28.84
N GLY A 801 12.95 0.46 29.69
CA GLY A 801 13.70 -0.65 30.29
C GLY A 801 14.65 -1.38 29.34
N ASP A 802 14.99 -0.78 28.19
CA ASP A 802 15.96 -1.37 27.22
C ASP A 802 17.40 -1.22 27.75
N ARG A 803 17.82 -2.19 28.56
CA ARG A 803 19.17 -2.19 29.15
C ARG A 803 20.30 -2.25 28.13
N GLY A 804 20.08 -2.93 26.99
CA GLY A 804 21.06 -2.99 25.90
C GLY A 804 21.24 -1.65 25.21
N GLY A 805 20.13 -0.98 24.90
CA GLY A 805 20.12 0.39 24.36
C GLY A 805 20.70 1.41 25.34
N GLU A 806 20.41 1.27 26.65
CA GLU A 806 21.00 2.10 27.69
C GLU A 806 22.53 1.96 27.73
N ALA A 807 23.04 0.73 27.73
CA ALA A 807 24.46 0.46 27.71
C ALA A 807 25.15 1.08 26.48
N LYS A 808 24.56 0.96 25.30
CA LYS A 808 25.05 1.55 24.05
C LYS A 808 25.07 3.07 24.10
N SER A 809 24.04 3.69 24.65
CA SER A 809 23.96 5.16 24.80
C SER A 809 25.03 5.69 25.75
N TRP A 810 25.28 5.01 26.87
CA TRP A 810 26.39 5.32 27.76
C TRP A 810 27.75 5.15 27.08
N PHE A 811 27.97 4.09 26.31
CA PHE A 811 29.21 3.88 25.57
C PHE A 811 29.49 5.04 24.61
N ASN A 812 28.48 5.46 23.82
CA ASN A 812 28.61 6.56 22.86
C ASN A 812 28.82 7.91 23.53
N LEU A 813 28.15 8.16 24.68
CA LEU A 813 28.44 9.32 25.51
C LEU A 813 29.92 9.30 25.98
N GLY A 814 30.42 8.15 26.43
CA GLY A 814 31.81 7.95 26.80
C GLY A 814 32.78 8.32 25.68
N LEU A 815 32.53 7.85 24.46
CA LEU A 815 33.32 8.19 23.27
C LEU A 815 33.28 9.70 22.97
N THR A 816 32.11 10.32 23.10
CA THR A 816 31.93 11.75 22.82
C THR A 816 32.63 12.62 23.89
N TYR A 817 32.50 12.27 25.17
CA TYR A 817 33.25 12.93 26.25
C TYR A 817 34.77 12.77 26.09
N TYR A 818 35.25 11.62 25.65
CA TYR A 818 36.65 11.36 25.34
C TYR A 818 37.16 12.30 24.23
N LYS A 819 36.39 12.52 23.18
CA LYS A 819 36.74 13.48 22.10
C LYS A 819 36.82 14.94 22.58
N LEU A 820 36.04 15.32 23.59
CA LEU A 820 36.06 16.61 24.26
C LEU A 820 37.13 16.75 25.34
N ASP A 821 37.96 15.76 25.57
CA ASP A 821 38.96 15.70 26.67
C ASP A 821 38.34 15.74 28.09
N ARG A 822 37.01 15.40 28.20
CA ARG A 822 36.28 15.30 29.48
C ARG A 822 36.49 13.91 30.07
N ILE A 823 37.74 13.61 30.48
CA ILE A 823 38.23 12.29 30.84
C ILE A 823 37.46 11.65 32.00
N SER A 824 37.08 12.43 33.01
CA SER A 824 36.35 11.91 34.18
C SER A 824 34.96 11.44 33.80
N GLU A 825 34.24 12.22 32.99
CA GLU A 825 32.89 11.88 32.51
C GLU A 825 32.93 10.75 31.51
N ALA A 826 33.94 10.68 30.65
CA ALA A 826 34.16 9.56 29.75
C ALA A 826 34.33 8.24 30.54
N LYS A 827 35.15 8.26 31.60
CA LYS A 827 35.37 7.08 32.44
C LYS A 827 34.10 6.62 33.15
N GLU A 828 33.33 7.56 33.70
CA GLU A 828 32.04 7.25 34.34
C GLU A 828 31.06 6.63 33.35
N ALA A 829 30.93 7.19 32.17
CA ALA A 829 30.03 6.67 31.12
C ALA A 829 30.44 5.25 30.68
N PHE A 830 31.72 4.99 30.48
CA PHE A 830 32.20 3.64 30.15
C PHE A 830 31.99 2.63 31.32
N LEU A 831 32.11 3.06 32.56
CA LEU A 831 31.83 2.19 33.72
C LEU A 831 30.34 1.85 33.78
N GLN A 832 29.43 2.81 33.59
CA GLN A 832 27.98 2.56 33.51
C GLN A 832 27.63 1.59 32.38
N SER A 833 28.19 1.78 31.18
CA SER A 833 28.03 0.88 30.05
C SER A 833 28.52 -0.54 30.38
N ARG A 834 29.71 -0.63 30.99
CA ARG A 834 30.35 -1.91 31.36
C ARG A 834 29.48 -2.70 32.35
N GLU A 835 28.95 -2.05 33.39
CA GLU A 835 28.09 -2.71 34.37
C GLU A 835 26.83 -3.28 33.73
N LEU A 836 26.21 -2.53 32.83
CA LEU A 836 25.03 -2.98 32.10
C LEU A 836 25.37 -4.19 31.19
N TYR A 837 26.44 -4.10 30.38
CA TYR A 837 26.86 -5.22 29.51
C TYR A 837 27.27 -6.46 30.33
N GLN A 838 27.88 -6.29 31.51
CA GLN A 838 28.19 -7.40 32.39
C GLN A 838 26.92 -8.05 32.93
N ALA A 839 25.91 -7.28 33.33
CA ALA A 839 24.63 -7.79 33.78
C ALA A 839 23.85 -8.53 32.66
N LEU A 840 24.10 -8.18 31.40
CA LEU A 840 23.52 -8.81 30.21
C LEU A 840 24.32 -10.04 29.72
N GLY A 841 25.49 -10.34 30.33
CA GLY A 841 26.33 -11.44 29.92
C GLY A 841 27.12 -11.21 28.61
N LEU A 842 27.23 -9.96 28.14
CA LEU A 842 27.85 -9.56 26.87
C LEU A 842 29.38 -9.35 27.06
N ALA A 843 30.13 -10.44 27.19
CA ALA A 843 31.55 -10.41 27.50
C ALA A 843 32.40 -9.60 26.50
N ALA A 844 32.09 -9.66 25.20
CA ALA A 844 32.79 -8.91 24.16
C ALA A 844 32.62 -7.38 24.33
N ASP A 845 31.42 -6.92 24.70
CA ASP A 845 31.13 -5.50 24.90
C ASP A 845 31.72 -4.99 26.24
N VAL A 846 31.72 -5.84 27.27
CA VAL A 846 32.47 -5.57 28.52
C VAL A 846 33.96 -5.33 28.20
N GLN A 847 34.57 -6.20 27.36
CA GLN A 847 35.94 -6.05 26.95
C GLN A 847 36.21 -4.73 26.20
N LYS A 848 35.27 -4.30 25.30
CA LYS A 848 35.37 -3.00 24.64
C LYS A 848 35.39 -1.84 25.64
N CYS A 849 34.53 -1.89 26.65
CA CYS A 849 34.52 -0.88 27.71
C CYS A 849 35.84 -0.87 28.50
N ASP A 850 36.32 -2.05 28.88
CA ASP A 850 37.60 -2.19 29.59
C ASP A 850 38.77 -1.62 28.78
N ASP A 851 38.79 -1.83 27.47
CA ASP A 851 39.81 -1.31 26.56
C ASP A 851 39.78 0.23 26.51
N GLN A 852 38.56 0.82 26.42
CA GLN A 852 38.41 2.28 26.47
C GLN A 852 38.84 2.87 27.83
N ILE A 853 38.46 2.24 28.93
CA ILE A 853 38.88 2.66 30.27
C ILE A 853 40.40 2.61 30.42
N ARG A 854 41.05 1.55 29.96
CA ARG A 854 42.55 1.40 29.96
C ARG A 854 43.19 2.52 29.11
N GLN A 855 42.62 2.83 27.95
CA GLN A 855 43.11 3.92 27.10
C GLN A 855 43.04 5.29 27.80
N LEU A 856 42.00 5.56 28.57
CA LEU A 856 41.88 6.78 29.38
C LEU A 856 42.92 6.84 30.49
N GLU A 857 43.19 5.74 31.14
CA GLU A 857 44.18 5.65 32.22
C GLU A 857 45.64 5.83 31.71
N THR A 858 45.97 5.29 30.57
CA THR A 858 47.29 5.48 29.93
C THR A 858 47.46 6.95 29.48
N ARG A 859 46.41 7.65 29.07
CA ARG A 859 46.47 9.07 28.69
C ARG A 859 46.63 10.00 29.90
N LYS A 860 46.07 9.64 31.06
CA LYS A 860 46.15 10.45 32.29
C LYS A 860 47.56 10.47 32.90
N TYR A 861 48.40 9.45 32.59
CA TYR A 861 49.77 9.33 33.12
C TYR A 861 50.82 9.03 32.04
N PRO A 862 50.93 9.86 30.97
CA PRO A 862 51.85 9.56 29.87
C PRO A 862 53.37 9.50 30.34
N LEU A 863 53.75 10.27 31.35
CA LEU A 863 55.10 10.29 31.92
C LEU A 863 55.39 9.10 32.83
N ILE A 864 54.42 8.59 33.58
CA ILE A 864 54.60 7.45 34.48
C ILE A 864 54.67 6.15 33.66
N VAL A 865 53.83 5.98 32.64
CA VAL A 865 53.88 4.79 31.75
C VAL A 865 55.10 4.81 30.87
N ALA A 866 55.55 5.97 30.36
CA ALA A 866 56.80 6.12 29.66
C ALA A 866 58.02 5.83 30.58
N PHE A 867 57.92 6.23 31.85
CA PHE A 867 58.96 5.89 32.85
C PHE A 867 59.04 4.43 33.16
N PHE A 868 57.92 3.71 33.38
CA PHE A 868 57.91 2.32 33.63
C PHE A 868 58.25 1.44 32.37
N LEU A 869 57.76 1.80 31.18
CA LEU A 869 58.15 1.13 29.92
C LEU A 869 59.60 1.50 29.50
N GLY A 870 60.08 2.69 29.85
CA GLY A 870 61.44 3.14 29.63
C GLY A 870 62.45 2.43 30.55
N VAL A 871 62.07 2.19 31.80
CA VAL A 871 62.95 1.48 32.78
C VAL A 871 63.12 0.00 32.42
N VAL A 872 62.14 -0.63 31.77
CA VAL A 872 62.25 -2.05 31.36
C VAL A 872 63.11 -2.22 30.09
N LYS A 873 63.38 -1.15 29.32
CA LYS A 873 64.23 -1.19 28.12
C LYS A 873 65.60 -0.57 28.29
N PHE A 874 65.96 0.00 29.47
CA PHE A 874 67.35 0.38 29.73
C PHE A 874 68.16 -0.90 30.04
N PRO A 875 69.18 -1.21 29.26
CA PRO A 875 69.95 -2.41 29.52
C PRO A 875 70.69 -2.25 30.88
N LEU A 876 70.63 -3.33 31.67
CA LEU A 876 71.34 -3.48 32.98
C LEU A 876 72.81 -3.07 32.97
N VAL A 877 73.37 -2.78 31.80
CA VAL A 877 74.72 -2.32 31.54
C VAL A 877 75.03 -0.90 32.08
N LEU A 878 74.01 0.01 32.10
CA LEU A 878 74.19 1.42 32.55
C LEU A 878 74.16 1.52 34.09
N ILE A 879 73.33 0.72 34.76
CA ILE A 879 73.29 0.66 36.25
C ILE A 879 74.56 0.02 36.79
N GLY A 880 75.12 -1.02 36.13
CA GLY A 880 76.41 -1.61 36.47
C GLY A 880 77.61 -0.60 36.36
N GLY A 881 77.53 0.28 35.30
CA GLY A 881 78.51 1.37 35.09
C GLY A 881 78.46 2.45 36.15
N ILE A 882 77.32 2.85 36.60
CA ILE A 882 77.15 3.87 37.68
C ILE A 882 77.64 3.28 39.05
N ILE A 883 77.25 2.06 39.36
CA ILE A 883 77.68 1.33 40.60
C ILE A 883 79.17 1.19 40.61
N VAL A 884 79.81 0.80 39.53
CA VAL A 884 81.26 0.66 39.41
C VAL A 884 82.01 1.99 39.53
N ALA A 885 81.40 3.06 38.93
CA ALA A 885 81.94 4.43 39.05
C ALA A 885 81.77 5.00 40.47
N LEU A 886 80.71 4.79 41.15
CA LEU A 886 80.50 5.15 42.57
C LEU A 886 81.45 4.28 43.50
N TRP A 887 81.63 3.01 43.20
CA TRP A 887 82.50 2.18 43.95
C TRP A 887 83.94 2.57 43.75
N ARG A 888 84.38 3.04 42.60
CA ARG A 888 85.69 3.56 42.32
C ARG A 888 85.91 4.92 43.03
N LEU A 889 84.93 5.78 43.12
CA LEU A 889 85.00 7.04 43.87
C LEU A 889 85.03 6.74 45.37
N LEU A 890 84.25 5.83 45.88
CA LEU A 890 84.30 5.41 47.29
C LEU A 890 85.62 4.78 47.66
N LYS A 891 86.23 3.96 46.83
CA LYS A 891 87.64 3.39 47.04
C LYS A 891 88.73 4.49 46.98
N ARG A 892 88.55 5.55 46.15
CA ARG A 892 89.44 6.69 46.10
C ARG A 892 89.35 7.54 47.37
N TRP A 893 88.10 7.69 47.90
CA TRP A 893 87.94 8.43 49.17
C TRP A 893 88.42 7.65 50.39
N LEU A 894 88.21 6.40 50.46
CA LEU A 894 88.73 5.52 51.53
C LEU A 894 90.27 5.29 51.49
N ARG A 895 90.93 5.65 50.40
CA ARG A 895 92.48 5.68 50.37
C ARG A 895 93.06 6.99 50.75
N LYS A 896 92.19 8.08 50.94
CA LYS A 896 92.66 9.39 51.45
C LYS A 896 92.23 9.66 52.90
N ALA A 897 91.41 8.84 53.49
CA ALA A 897 91.24 8.68 54.94
C ALA A 897 92.16 7.63 55.53
#